data_84b077db430ddd4c8cb31affe24b4739
#
_entry.id   84b077db430ddd4c8cb31affe24b4739
#
_cell.length_a   1.000
_cell.length_b   1.000
_cell.length_c   1.000
_cell.angle_alpha   90.00
_cell.angle_beta   90.00
_cell.angle_gamma   90.00
#
_symmetry.space_group_name_H-M   'P 1'
#
loop_
_entity.id
_entity.type
_entity.pdbx_description
1 polymer ?
#
loop_
_entity_poly.entity_id
_entity_poly.type
_entity_poly.pdbx_seq_one_letter_code
_entity_poly.pdbx_strand_id
1 'polypeptide(L)'
;MAALRGRRYLVILAILAGLVGLYAAAGFLLVPHWTRSKLISLTAQDFGRTLSVGDVRFNPFTWTLQVADFSFPDADGRPMISFGRLEVKLGIASVSRLAPSLSEIVLDDPHVNAVVRRNGTLNLADLEKPFAQPANATAQPAGTGNRPFKAFVDRLAIANGSATYEDDSRPALFRLDLDPIAFELLNFSTVGSTAGSYRLTTTIGQGGRLDWAGTVRAAPLSLRGTLRLDDLSARLVGTYLGTALPAEVSRGAVALQGSFAIDGAAPGASAQGVRMSIDVPQAQVTGLGVRPRHGASDYVQLTRFSLGNTHIDLGQRSIRVAVITVAGANVKGWLDQGGKLNLLELLGQSAAGSPTSATPARRAAQPAAPAGSASRKAGAPAWRIAAPDVRIEDTRVSLEDRGVKPAGHLMLGPLSVRIRGYDSSPRSRITVSVQSVVNGKGRLRLTADGTLEPEALSAKLDVSRIDLRALQPYFNRYTALTLVSGLLSTSLEIDRRADGQLSAAGRIGIADLHTVDDDLKLDFVKWQRLSIAGFRYVSSPASLQIKRIVAVAPYARVIIGADGTFNVSEALHPRGAHPKTAAANGSREKATAAGGQPAARGGPAHASMPMSIGLVRIATGTADYADYSMQPNFATGIQNLHGSIEGLSSDPSSRATVDLRGKVDRYAPVDITGVVNLLSASTYTDIAMKFRGLELTRMTPYAVRFAGYRIASGTLDADLHYKMDHARLDADHKFVIDQLQLGEQVPSPHATRLPLRLAVALLKDRDGVIRIGLPVTGSLNNPQFRLGPLIGKALLNLLRKVVTAPFALLGRLGGGGADMDHVDFAPGSATLLPAAQDRVAALAKALAQRPQLQLQVPAAFAPDVDRPALARRQLRDRLLALARTGAASGSRSRRKASATPVGREVLELPAEHYRLLRAAYQNTFGSKGALPAAAQKVPPFEPAILAMQSALLGRIQVSDDDLKALGERRAQAIRSAIISAGGVDGQRVAVTAGTPQPPRAGRVAVRLGLK
;
A
#
# COMPACT_ATOMS: atom_id res chain seq x y z
N MET A 1 72.29 32.32 -105.74
CA MET A 1 72.10 31.30 -104.69
C MET A 1 71.00 31.67 -103.69
N ALA A 2 70.62 33.00 -103.39
CA ALA A 2 69.60 33.39 -102.48
C ALA A 2 68.15 33.09 -102.93
N ALA A 3 67.82 33.17 -104.31
CA ALA A 3 66.47 32.84 -104.77
C ALA A 3 66.06 31.34 -104.72
N LEU A 4 67.04 30.43 -104.76
CA LEU A 4 66.76 28.93 -104.59
C LEU A 4 66.54 28.59 -103.15
N ARG A 5 67.11 29.28 -102.11
CA ARG A 5 66.85 29.07 -100.70
C ARG A 5 65.44 29.57 -100.30
N GLY A 6 64.97 30.76 -100.88
CA GLY A 6 63.61 31.23 -100.60
C GLY A 6 62.50 30.31 -101.05
N ARG A 7 62.63 29.68 -102.25
CA ARG A 7 61.69 28.78 -102.79
C ARG A 7 61.56 27.39 -101.95
N ARG A 8 62.69 26.92 -101.41
CA ARG A 8 62.68 25.76 -100.46
C ARG A 8 62.01 26.07 -99.16
N TYR A 9 62.23 27.29 -98.57
CA TYR A 9 61.49 27.65 -97.35
C TYR A 9 59.98 27.83 -97.63
N LEU A 10 59.58 28.41 -98.81
CA LEU A 10 58.19 28.52 -99.15
C LEU A 10 57.53 27.12 -99.36
N VAL A 11 58.25 26.21 -100.02
CA VAL A 11 57.76 24.84 -100.20
C VAL A 11 57.67 24.07 -98.84
N ILE A 12 58.70 24.29 -97.97
CA ILE A 12 58.64 23.68 -96.60
C ILE A 12 57.51 24.33 -95.81
N LEU A 13 57.30 25.63 -95.92
CA LEU A 13 56.22 26.36 -95.23
C LEU A 13 54.82 25.87 -95.78
N ALA A 14 54.69 25.67 -97.08
CA ALA A 14 53.49 25.19 -97.71
C ALA A 14 53.20 23.74 -97.30
N ILE A 15 54.22 22.91 -97.23
CA ILE A 15 54.08 21.52 -96.72
C ILE A 15 53.73 21.52 -95.24
N LEU A 16 54.38 22.38 -94.46
CA LEU A 16 54.05 22.53 -93.09
C LEU A 16 52.64 23.05 -92.89
N ALA A 17 52.24 24.07 -93.61
CA ALA A 17 50.86 24.61 -93.62
C ALA A 17 49.85 23.53 -94.09
N GLY A 18 50.23 22.72 -95.14
CA GLY A 18 49.44 21.62 -95.56
C GLY A 18 49.25 20.50 -94.48
N LEU A 19 50.35 20.17 -93.85
CA LEU A 19 50.35 19.23 -92.71
C LEU A 19 49.56 19.77 -91.53
N VAL A 20 49.71 21.00 -91.14
CA VAL A 20 48.88 21.69 -90.14
C VAL A 20 47.43 21.75 -90.52
N GLY A 21 47.15 22.03 -91.87
CA GLY A 21 45.81 22.03 -92.38
C GLY A 21 45.15 20.61 -92.33
N LEU A 22 45.95 19.58 -92.76
CA LEU A 22 45.48 18.18 -92.61
C LEU A 22 45.28 17.77 -91.15
N TYR A 23 46.20 18.12 -90.31
CA TYR A 23 46.09 17.92 -88.85
C TYR A 23 44.83 18.62 -88.27
N ALA A 24 44.63 19.86 -88.62
CA ALA A 24 43.44 20.60 -88.19
C ALA A 24 42.15 19.97 -88.76
N ALA A 25 42.11 19.65 -90.04
CA ALA A 25 40.93 18.97 -90.62
C ALA A 25 40.64 17.61 -89.97
N ALA A 26 41.71 16.80 -89.78
CA ALA A 26 41.57 15.53 -89.11
C ALA A 26 41.04 15.73 -87.66
N GLY A 27 41.59 16.70 -86.91
CA GLY A 27 41.17 17.00 -85.57
C GLY A 27 39.72 17.53 -85.43
N PHE A 28 39.41 18.52 -86.30
CA PHE A 28 38.12 19.20 -86.22
C PHE A 28 36.97 18.38 -86.83
N LEU A 29 37.24 17.47 -87.76
CA LEU A 29 36.17 16.76 -88.47
C LEU A 29 36.16 15.27 -88.21
N LEU A 30 37.31 14.57 -88.26
CA LEU A 30 37.33 13.13 -88.01
C LEU A 30 37.19 12.68 -86.62
N VAL A 31 37.90 13.36 -85.72
CA VAL A 31 37.88 13.00 -84.29
C VAL A 31 36.43 13.14 -83.71
N PRO A 32 35.71 14.24 -83.90
CA PRO A 32 34.39 14.37 -83.40
C PRO A 32 33.41 13.33 -83.94
N HIS A 33 33.42 13.08 -85.26
CA HIS A 33 32.59 12.11 -85.92
C HIS A 33 32.89 10.70 -85.38
N TRP A 34 34.16 10.33 -85.29
CA TRP A 34 34.58 9.05 -84.81
C TRP A 34 34.24 8.84 -83.33
N THR A 35 34.48 9.82 -82.54
CA THR A 35 34.15 9.79 -81.04
C THR A 35 32.64 9.60 -80.88
N ARG A 36 31.82 10.36 -81.55
CA ARG A 36 30.35 10.27 -81.48
C ARG A 36 29.87 8.92 -81.93
N SER A 37 30.31 8.44 -83.08
CA SER A 37 29.92 7.14 -83.62
C SER A 37 30.35 5.98 -82.73
N LYS A 38 31.60 6.10 -82.18
CA LYS A 38 32.13 5.06 -81.33
C LYS A 38 31.44 5.00 -79.92
N LEU A 39 31.13 6.16 -79.38
CA LEU A 39 30.32 6.22 -78.13
C LEU A 39 28.95 5.61 -78.31
N ILE A 40 28.24 5.92 -79.37
CA ILE A 40 26.91 5.36 -79.64
C ILE A 40 27.00 3.86 -79.91
N SER A 41 27.97 3.40 -80.74
CA SER A 41 28.11 1.97 -81.04
C SER A 41 28.50 1.10 -79.90
N LEU A 42 29.45 1.57 -79.03
CA LEU A 42 29.88 0.84 -77.81
C LEU A 42 28.72 0.73 -76.85
N THR A 43 27.96 1.82 -76.63
CA THR A 43 26.82 1.81 -75.72
C THR A 43 25.73 0.86 -76.22
N ALA A 44 25.47 0.81 -77.49
CA ALA A 44 24.49 -0.11 -78.08
C ALA A 44 24.94 -1.59 -77.94
N GLN A 45 26.22 -1.88 -78.13
CA GLN A 45 26.80 -3.23 -78.04
C GLN A 45 26.92 -3.71 -76.60
N ASP A 46 27.45 -2.93 -75.72
CA ASP A 46 27.80 -3.34 -74.32
C ASP A 46 26.58 -3.29 -73.40
N PHE A 47 25.64 -2.34 -73.59
CA PHE A 47 24.56 -2.05 -72.70
C PHE A 47 23.17 -2.24 -73.33
N GLY A 48 23.12 -2.42 -74.71
CA GLY A 48 21.83 -2.57 -75.38
C GLY A 48 20.93 -1.34 -75.32
N ARG A 49 21.50 -0.15 -75.16
CA ARG A 49 20.78 1.12 -74.94
C ARG A 49 21.12 2.16 -75.95
N THR A 50 20.19 3.01 -76.31
CA THR A 50 20.38 4.07 -77.25
C THR A 50 20.90 5.36 -76.58
N LEU A 51 22.21 5.62 -76.75
CA LEU A 51 22.86 6.85 -76.21
C LEU A 51 22.43 8.07 -77.06
N SER A 52 22.05 9.16 -76.37
CA SER A 52 21.92 10.45 -77.08
C SER A 52 23.16 11.33 -76.77
N VAL A 53 23.81 11.81 -77.84
CA VAL A 53 24.96 12.68 -77.79
C VAL A 53 24.72 13.79 -78.76
N GLY A 54 24.74 15.02 -78.28
CA GLY A 54 24.62 16.22 -79.09
C GLY A 54 25.93 16.52 -79.86
N ASP A 55 26.43 17.73 -79.76
CA ASP A 55 27.63 18.20 -80.38
C ASP A 55 28.91 17.62 -79.76
N VAL A 56 29.74 17.01 -80.52
CA VAL A 56 31.13 16.66 -80.17
C VAL A 56 32.08 17.54 -80.95
N ARG A 57 32.95 18.26 -80.22
CA ARG A 57 33.94 19.16 -80.81
C ARG A 57 35.32 18.77 -80.25
N PHE A 58 36.32 18.78 -81.09
CA PHE A 58 37.69 18.57 -80.72
C PHE A 58 38.57 19.67 -81.36
N ASN A 59 39.37 20.33 -80.46
CA ASN A 59 40.35 21.30 -80.95
C ASN A 59 41.74 20.67 -80.91
N PRO A 60 42.33 20.36 -82.06
CA PRO A 60 43.62 19.69 -82.14
C PRO A 60 44.76 20.52 -81.60
N PHE A 61 44.66 21.85 -81.61
CA PHE A 61 45.76 22.77 -81.16
C PHE A 61 45.82 22.88 -79.66
N THR A 62 44.70 22.81 -78.98
CA THR A 62 44.59 22.85 -77.50
C THR A 62 44.39 21.49 -76.89
N TRP A 63 44.24 20.45 -77.68
CA TRP A 63 43.93 19.07 -77.32
C TRP A 63 42.73 18.98 -76.43
N THR A 64 41.69 19.79 -76.72
CA THR A 64 40.46 19.89 -75.99
C THR A 64 39.33 19.21 -76.70
N LEU A 65 38.77 18.17 -76.02
CA LEU A 65 37.53 17.50 -76.43
C LEU A 65 36.36 18.09 -75.65
N GLN A 66 35.29 18.49 -76.35
CA GLN A 66 34.01 18.93 -75.78
C GLN A 66 32.93 18.02 -76.29
N VAL A 67 32.07 17.57 -75.37
CA VAL A 67 30.86 16.77 -75.64
C VAL A 67 29.69 17.51 -75.00
N ALA A 68 28.70 17.86 -75.82
CA ALA A 68 27.49 18.53 -75.33
C ALA A 68 26.26 17.58 -75.33
N ASP A 69 25.29 17.88 -74.46
CA ASP A 69 23.98 17.27 -74.44
C ASP A 69 24.01 15.73 -74.41
N PHE A 70 24.77 15.20 -73.50
CA PHE A 70 24.92 13.76 -73.34
C PHE A 70 23.75 13.23 -72.45
N SER A 71 23.12 12.15 -72.90
CA SER A 71 22.09 11.48 -72.16
C SER A 71 22.15 9.97 -72.32
N PHE A 72 22.44 9.25 -71.25
CA PHE A 72 22.49 7.77 -71.19
C PHE A 72 21.27 7.29 -70.45
N PRO A 73 20.32 6.60 -71.11
CA PRO A 73 19.10 6.14 -70.47
C PRO A 73 19.28 4.89 -69.65
N ASP A 74 18.39 4.66 -68.68
CA ASP A 74 18.20 3.38 -67.97
C ASP A 74 17.45 2.39 -68.90
N ALA A 75 17.29 1.18 -68.45
CA ALA A 75 16.55 0.13 -69.12
C ALA A 75 15.05 0.49 -69.36
N ASP A 76 14.51 1.40 -68.62
CA ASP A 76 13.12 1.91 -68.72
C ASP A 76 13.00 3.15 -69.64
N GLY A 77 14.13 3.60 -70.21
CA GLY A 77 14.17 4.76 -71.09
C GLY A 77 14.31 6.11 -70.41
N ARG A 78 14.35 6.18 -69.09
CA ARG A 78 14.60 7.43 -68.34
C ARG A 78 16.05 7.79 -68.38
N PRO A 79 16.43 9.07 -68.37
CA PRO A 79 17.82 9.47 -68.25
C PRO A 79 18.43 8.93 -66.95
N MET A 80 19.45 8.07 -67.05
CA MET A 80 20.18 7.55 -65.89
C MET A 80 21.36 8.44 -65.55
N ILE A 81 22.13 8.81 -66.58
CA ILE A 81 23.25 9.78 -66.51
C ILE A 81 23.12 10.77 -67.65
N SER A 82 23.14 12.06 -67.39
CA SER A 82 23.17 13.10 -68.40
C SER A 82 24.09 14.22 -67.96
N PHE A 83 24.54 15.01 -68.91
CA PHE A 83 25.29 16.25 -68.65
C PHE A 83 25.08 17.24 -69.76
N GLY A 84 25.16 18.52 -69.47
CA GLY A 84 25.08 19.57 -70.45
C GLY A 84 26.37 19.69 -71.25
N ARG A 85 27.52 19.72 -70.60
CA ARG A 85 28.82 19.82 -71.25
C ARG A 85 29.92 19.09 -70.52
N LEU A 86 30.69 18.27 -71.25
CA LEU A 86 31.97 17.71 -70.79
C LEU A 86 33.08 18.33 -71.60
N GLU A 87 34.07 18.88 -70.93
CA GLU A 87 35.32 19.35 -71.51
C GLU A 87 36.52 18.60 -70.96
N VAL A 88 37.30 18.00 -71.82
CA VAL A 88 38.52 17.25 -71.46
C VAL A 88 39.72 17.84 -72.22
N LYS A 89 40.71 18.34 -71.49
CA LYS A 89 41.95 18.81 -71.98
C LYS A 89 43.09 17.88 -71.72
N LEU A 90 43.77 17.38 -72.77
CA LEU A 90 44.96 16.58 -72.66
C LEU A 90 46.15 17.47 -72.41
N GLY A 91 46.93 17.20 -71.43
CA GLY A 91 48.17 17.93 -71.11
C GLY A 91 49.32 17.51 -71.96
N ILE A 92 50.20 18.42 -72.34
CA ILE A 92 51.43 18.18 -73.07
C ILE A 92 52.35 17.19 -72.32
N ALA A 93 52.17 17.14 -70.96
CA ALA A 93 52.88 16.15 -70.11
C ALA A 93 52.55 14.69 -70.48
N SER A 94 51.48 14.40 -71.26
CA SER A 94 51.21 13.05 -71.74
C SER A 94 52.32 12.49 -72.61
N VAL A 95 52.97 13.31 -73.37
CA VAL A 95 54.10 12.94 -74.23
C VAL A 95 55.34 12.61 -73.39
N SER A 96 55.68 13.48 -72.45
CA SER A 96 56.87 13.31 -71.60
C SER A 96 56.75 12.17 -70.56
N ARG A 97 55.55 11.94 -70.12
CA ARG A 97 55.25 10.87 -69.06
C ARG A 97 54.94 9.52 -69.70
N LEU A 98 54.80 9.45 -71.00
CA LEU A 98 54.33 8.24 -71.73
C LEU A 98 53.12 7.63 -71.12
N ALA A 99 52.21 8.47 -70.61
CA ALA A 99 50.97 8.10 -69.90
C ALA A 99 49.91 9.20 -70.04
N PRO A 100 48.64 8.90 -70.17
CA PRO A 100 47.59 9.92 -70.23
C PRO A 100 47.72 10.94 -69.07
N SER A 101 47.90 12.21 -69.42
CA SER A 101 47.91 13.30 -68.51
C SER A 101 46.80 14.27 -68.90
N LEU A 102 45.71 14.28 -68.06
CA LEU A 102 44.55 15.13 -68.29
C LEU A 102 44.75 16.41 -67.52
N SER A 103 45.03 17.55 -68.20
CA SER A 103 45.29 18.82 -67.53
C SER A 103 44.01 19.38 -66.90
N GLU A 104 42.86 19.14 -67.57
CA GLU A 104 41.58 19.61 -67.09
C GLU A 104 40.45 18.72 -67.57
N ILE A 105 39.53 18.35 -66.66
CA ILE A 105 38.23 17.75 -66.99
C ILE A 105 37.18 18.65 -66.32
N VAL A 106 36.28 19.23 -67.08
CA VAL A 106 35.14 19.99 -66.56
C VAL A 106 33.84 19.36 -67.01
N LEU A 107 32.98 19.08 -66.07
CA LEU A 107 31.64 18.50 -66.29
C LEU A 107 30.61 19.46 -65.79
N ASP A 108 29.88 20.11 -66.65
CA ASP A 108 28.87 21.09 -66.38
C ASP A 108 27.47 20.44 -66.44
N ASP A 109 26.62 20.79 -65.43
CA ASP A 109 25.26 20.36 -65.31
C ASP A 109 25.04 18.80 -65.37
N PRO A 110 25.94 18.00 -64.76
CA PRO A 110 25.67 16.55 -64.75
C PRO A 110 24.44 16.23 -63.89
N HIS A 111 23.66 15.30 -64.37
CA HIS A 111 22.57 14.75 -63.61
C HIS A 111 22.69 13.20 -63.54
N VAL A 112 22.59 12.66 -62.32
CA VAL A 112 22.61 11.22 -62.07
C VAL A 112 21.31 10.79 -61.40
N ASN A 113 20.60 9.85 -62.01
CA ASN A 113 19.43 9.23 -61.40
C ASN A 113 19.75 7.80 -60.92
N ALA A 114 19.98 7.63 -59.66
CA ALA A 114 20.31 6.38 -58.97
C ALA A 114 19.03 5.75 -58.40
N VAL A 115 18.58 4.65 -59.00
CA VAL A 115 17.35 3.95 -58.61
C VAL A 115 17.67 2.57 -58.07
N VAL A 116 17.29 2.31 -56.82
CA VAL A 116 17.26 0.96 -56.24
C VAL A 116 15.91 0.37 -56.56
N ARG A 117 15.91 -0.67 -57.43
CA ARG A 117 14.71 -1.36 -57.87
C ARG A 117 14.12 -2.24 -56.78
N ARG A 118 12.87 -2.67 -56.92
CA ARG A 118 12.16 -3.54 -55.95
C ARG A 118 12.90 -4.84 -55.58
N ASN A 119 13.74 -5.35 -56.46
CA ASN A 119 14.60 -6.51 -56.23
C ASN A 119 15.90 -6.19 -55.43
N GLY A 120 16.08 -4.93 -54.99
CA GLY A 120 17.26 -4.49 -54.28
C GLY A 120 18.48 -4.19 -55.13
N THR A 121 18.37 -4.26 -56.48
CA THR A 121 19.48 -3.97 -57.39
C THR A 121 19.51 -2.45 -57.72
N LEU A 122 20.70 -1.86 -57.68
CA LEU A 122 20.91 -0.49 -58.12
C LEU A 122 20.98 -0.45 -59.66
N ASN A 123 20.29 0.49 -60.32
CA ASN A 123 20.28 0.61 -61.78
C ASN A 123 21.71 0.87 -62.31
N LEU A 124 22.57 1.55 -61.57
CA LEU A 124 23.98 1.79 -61.90
C LEU A 124 24.83 0.53 -61.90
N ALA A 125 24.42 -0.56 -61.23
CA ALA A 125 25.16 -1.83 -61.22
C ALA A 125 25.26 -2.49 -62.61
N ASP A 126 24.36 -2.14 -63.50
CA ASP A 126 24.44 -2.61 -64.92
C ASP A 126 25.69 -2.08 -65.64
N LEU A 127 26.24 -0.96 -65.20
CA LEU A 127 27.46 -0.38 -65.78
C LEU A 127 28.72 -1.18 -65.48
N GLU A 128 28.72 -2.01 -64.43
CA GLU A 128 29.86 -2.89 -64.06
C GLU A 128 29.93 -4.17 -64.93
N LYS A 129 28.81 -4.60 -65.49
CA LYS A 129 28.71 -5.89 -66.21
C LYS A 129 29.67 -6.06 -67.38
N PRO A 130 29.90 -5.06 -68.24
CA PRO A 130 30.85 -5.20 -69.33
C PRO A 130 32.32 -5.31 -68.91
N PHE A 131 32.62 -4.84 -67.70
CA PHE A 131 33.98 -4.87 -67.13
C PHE A 131 34.21 -6.02 -66.14
N ALA A 132 33.17 -6.79 -65.85
CA ALA A 132 33.26 -7.97 -65.00
C ALA A 132 33.88 -9.12 -65.81
N GLN A 133 35.00 -9.63 -65.35
CA GLN A 133 35.59 -10.84 -65.97
C GLN A 133 34.62 -12.00 -65.79
N PRO A 134 34.39 -12.81 -66.87
CA PRO A 134 33.51 -13.95 -66.78
C PRO A 134 34.00 -14.92 -65.69
N ALA A 135 33.14 -15.35 -64.83
CA ALA A 135 33.40 -16.22 -63.64
C ALA A 135 34.06 -17.57 -64.02
N ASN A 136 34.19 -17.87 -65.33
CA ASN A 136 34.78 -19.12 -65.90
C ASN A 136 36.14 -18.94 -66.54
N ALA A 137 36.80 -17.80 -66.41
CA ALA A 137 38.18 -17.71 -66.83
C ALA A 137 39.02 -18.57 -65.86
N THR A 138 39.36 -19.79 -66.28
CA THR A 138 40.35 -20.64 -65.65
C THR A 138 41.53 -19.76 -65.23
N ALA A 139 41.84 -19.80 -63.90
CA ALA A 139 42.93 -19.05 -63.34
C ALA A 139 44.23 -19.39 -64.10
N GLN A 140 44.55 -18.56 -65.09
CA GLN A 140 45.94 -18.58 -65.60
C GLN A 140 46.83 -18.13 -64.46
N PRO A 141 47.96 -18.80 -64.26
CA PRO A 141 48.91 -18.40 -63.24
C PRO A 141 49.30 -16.93 -63.50
N ALA A 142 49.28 -16.13 -62.43
CA ALA A 142 49.64 -14.73 -62.44
C ALA A 142 51.03 -14.54 -63.12
N GLY A 143 51.00 -14.43 -64.43
CA GLY A 143 52.19 -14.04 -65.22
C GLY A 143 52.54 -12.60 -64.91
N THR A 144 53.77 -12.34 -64.57
CA THR A 144 54.46 -11.09 -64.37
C THR A 144 54.04 -10.05 -65.34
N GLY A 145 53.05 -9.17 -65.06
CA GLY A 145 52.73 -8.14 -66.00
C GLY A 145 51.62 -7.15 -65.82
N ASN A 146 50.88 -7.23 -64.69
CA ASN A 146 49.84 -6.22 -64.45
C ASN A 146 50.47 -4.91 -63.90
N ARG A 147 51.15 -4.16 -64.83
CA ARG A 147 51.60 -2.81 -64.48
C ARG A 147 50.40 -1.95 -64.31
N PRO A 148 50.25 -1.27 -63.15
CA PRO A 148 49.11 -0.44 -62.89
C PRO A 148 48.96 0.62 -63.99
N PHE A 149 47.77 0.83 -64.50
CA PHE A 149 47.51 1.85 -65.54
C PHE A 149 47.89 3.23 -64.96
N LYS A 150 48.85 3.89 -65.66
CA LYS A 150 49.39 5.18 -65.27
C LYS A 150 48.50 6.30 -65.83
N ALA A 151 47.86 7.08 -65.02
CA ALA A 151 47.04 8.24 -65.41
C ALA A 151 47.32 9.38 -64.41
N PHE A 152 47.33 10.62 -64.95
CA PHE A 152 47.47 11.84 -64.19
C PHE A 152 46.30 12.73 -64.53
N VAL A 153 45.66 13.34 -63.53
CA VAL A 153 44.60 14.36 -63.68
C VAL A 153 44.98 15.54 -62.80
N ASP A 154 45.35 16.67 -63.53
CA ASP A 154 45.75 17.87 -62.78
C ASP A 154 44.56 18.57 -62.18
N ARG A 155 43.39 18.65 -62.92
CA ARG A 155 42.13 19.17 -62.38
C ARG A 155 40.93 18.43 -62.97
N LEU A 156 39.99 17.95 -62.08
CA LEU A 156 38.68 17.53 -62.50
C LEU A 156 37.66 18.39 -61.72
N ALA A 157 36.73 19.04 -62.40
CA ALA A 157 35.69 19.87 -61.82
C ALA A 157 34.28 19.41 -62.28
N ILE A 158 33.36 19.37 -61.40
CA ILE A 158 31.94 19.30 -61.64
C ILE A 158 31.30 20.60 -61.17
N ALA A 159 30.55 21.25 -62.07
CA ALA A 159 29.82 22.45 -61.74
C ALA A 159 28.31 22.25 -61.97
N ASN A 160 27.51 22.78 -61.08
CA ASN A 160 26.05 22.68 -61.12
C ASN A 160 25.52 21.21 -61.26
N GLY A 161 26.23 20.23 -60.71
CA GLY A 161 25.76 18.83 -60.75
C GLY A 161 24.52 18.64 -59.93
N SER A 162 23.76 17.62 -60.29
CA SER A 162 22.60 17.16 -59.49
C SER A 162 22.52 15.63 -59.47
N ALA A 163 21.98 15.10 -58.42
CA ALA A 163 21.72 13.67 -58.32
C ALA A 163 20.39 13.40 -57.59
N THR A 164 19.63 12.51 -58.14
CA THR A 164 18.42 11.98 -57.52
C THR A 164 18.64 10.52 -57.13
N TYR A 165 18.44 10.18 -55.88
CA TYR A 165 18.43 8.83 -55.37
C TYR A 165 17.02 8.40 -55.05
N GLU A 166 16.52 7.32 -55.71
CA GLU A 166 15.22 6.71 -55.47
C GLU A 166 15.40 5.26 -54.98
N ASP A 167 14.68 4.89 -53.92
CA ASP A 167 14.70 3.51 -53.41
C ASP A 167 13.29 2.93 -53.39
N ASP A 168 13.00 2.12 -54.46
CA ASP A 168 11.74 1.39 -54.65
C ASP A 168 11.70 0.05 -53.91
N SER A 169 12.80 -0.40 -53.31
CA SER A 169 12.84 -1.63 -52.54
C SER A 169 12.10 -1.53 -51.21
N ARG A 170 11.74 -0.32 -50.81
CA ARG A 170 11.07 0.00 -49.55
C ARG A 170 9.54 0.02 -49.67
N PRO A 171 8.81 -0.20 -48.60
CA PRO A 171 7.35 -0.11 -48.59
C PRO A 171 6.80 1.25 -49.05
N ALA A 172 7.55 2.31 -48.80
CA ALA A 172 7.27 3.66 -49.32
C ALA A 172 8.47 4.14 -50.13
N LEU A 173 8.21 4.72 -51.29
CA LEU A 173 9.25 5.30 -52.15
C LEU A 173 10.07 6.33 -51.31
N PHE A 174 11.39 6.11 -51.26
CA PHE A 174 12.32 7.07 -50.67
C PHE A 174 13.00 7.82 -51.81
N ARG A 175 12.97 9.14 -51.75
CA ARG A 175 13.64 10.01 -52.71
C ARG A 175 14.51 11.02 -52.01
N LEU A 176 15.74 11.19 -52.53
CA LEU A 176 16.73 12.12 -52.04
C LEU A 176 17.32 12.88 -53.23
N ASP A 177 17.20 14.17 -53.22
CA ASP A 177 17.81 15.04 -54.24
C ASP A 177 19.05 15.74 -53.65
N LEU A 178 20.13 15.75 -54.43
CA LEU A 178 21.38 16.46 -54.20
C LEU A 178 21.51 17.51 -55.29
N ASP A 179 21.40 18.79 -54.95
CA ASP A 179 21.39 19.89 -55.91
C ASP A 179 21.64 21.24 -55.20
N PRO A 180 22.63 22.10 -55.64
CA PRO A 180 23.68 21.77 -56.65
C PRO A 180 24.79 20.90 -56.05
N ILE A 181 25.46 20.12 -56.87
CA ILE A 181 26.71 19.43 -56.60
C ILE A 181 27.87 20.17 -57.27
N ALA A 182 28.85 20.61 -56.50
CA ALA A 182 30.15 21.05 -56.94
C ALA A 182 31.21 20.11 -56.42
N PHE A 183 32.04 19.62 -57.35
CA PHE A 183 33.14 18.72 -57.00
C PHE A 183 34.43 19.21 -57.73
N GLU A 184 35.52 19.19 -56.98
CA GLU A 184 36.85 19.49 -57.52
C GLU A 184 37.85 18.46 -57.00
N LEU A 185 38.69 17.93 -57.95
CA LEU A 185 39.77 17.02 -57.63
C LEU A 185 41.03 17.60 -58.32
N LEU A 186 42.10 17.79 -57.54
CA LEU A 186 43.35 18.37 -58.00
C LEU A 186 44.50 17.37 -57.83
N ASN A 187 45.43 17.38 -58.82
CA ASN A 187 46.70 16.64 -58.77
C ASN A 187 46.55 15.13 -58.46
N PHE A 188 45.57 14.50 -59.07
CA PHE A 188 45.34 13.07 -58.87
C PHE A 188 46.23 12.21 -59.75
N SER A 189 46.84 11.16 -59.18
CA SER A 189 47.65 10.20 -59.89
C SER A 189 47.33 8.76 -59.49
N THR A 190 47.24 7.88 -60.49
CA THR A 190 47.03 6.40 -60.20
C THR A 190 48.35 5.74 -59.79
N VAL A 191 49.49 6.38 -59.86
CA VAL A 191 50.82 5.86 -59.52
C VAL A 191 51.61 6.90 -58.71
N GLY A 192 52.51 6.44 -57.89
CA GLY A 192 53.35 7.31 -57.03
C GLY A 192 52.76 7.63 -55.68
N SER A 193 53.55 8.41 -54.89
CA SER A 193 53.17 8.75 -53.51
C SER A 193 52.41 10.10 -53.41
N THR A 194 52.16 10.77 -54.47
CA THR A 194 51.46 12.07 -54.49
C THR A 194 49.98 11.83 -54.25
N ALA A 195 49.41 12.50 -53.24
CA ALA A 195 48.00 12.49 -52.97
C ALA A 195 47.27 13.66 -53.68
N GLY A 196 46.22 13.39 -54.39
CA GLY A 196 45.34 14.41 -54.94
C GLY A 196 44.43 14.98 -53.82
N SER A 197 44.12 16.26 -53.91
CA SER A 197 43.11 16.86 -52.99
C SER A 197 41.74 16.92 -53.72
N TYR A 198 40.69 16.67 -52.93
CA TYR A 198 39.35 16.79 -53.44
C TYR A 198 38.46 17.63 -52.51
N ARG A 199 37.43 18.24 -53.07
CA ARG A 199 36.35 18.89 -52.36
C ARG A 199 35.04 18.64 -53.08
N LEU A 200 34.03 18.28 -52.29
CA LEU A 200 32.65 18.16 -52.76
C LEU A 200 31.75 18.99 -51.86
N THR A 201 30.93 19.82 -52.44
CA THR A 201 29.89 20.57 -51.76
C THR A 201 28.55 20.31 -52.43
N THR A 202 27.51 20.10 -51.61
CA THR A 202 26.16 19.92 -52.16
C THR A 202 25.11 20.25 -51.12
N THR A 203 23.90 20.51 -51.58
CA THR A 203 22.72 20.63 -50.76
C THR A 203 21.93 19.31 -50.83
N ILE A 204 21.49 18.80 -49.70
CA ILE A 204 20.77 17.53 -49.55
C ILE A 204 19.30 17.84 -49.26
N GLY A 205 18.39 17.48 -50.16
CA GLY A 205 16.96 17.74 -50.01
C GLY A 205 16.65 19.23 -49.80
N GLN A 206 15.79 19.54 -48.81
CA GLN A 206 15.35 20.91 -48.53
C GLN A 206 16.20 21.56 -47.41
N GLY A 207 17.52 21.72 -47.57
CA GLY A 207 18.33 22.54 -46.71
C GLY A 207 19.57 21.91 -46.06
N GLY A 208 19.78 20.59 -46.14
CA GLY A 208 20.99 19.95 -45.66
C GLY A 208 22.21 20.34 -46.48
N ARG A 209 23.27 20.85 -45.86
CA ARG A 209 24.51 21.23 -46.55
C ARG A 209 25.60 20.26 -46.24
N LEU A 210 26.25 19.72 -47.31
CA LEU A 210 27.40 18.84 -47.17
C LEU A 210 28.64 19.48 -47.77
N ASP A 211 29.69 19.57 -46.99
CA ASP A 211 31.07 19.90 -47.42
C ASP A 211 31.96 18.71 -47.09
N TRP A 212 32.52 18.07 -48.11
CA TRP A 212 33.37 16.90 -47.98
C TRP A 212 34.70 17.17 -48.72
N ALA A 213 35.79 17.28 -47.95
CA ALA A 213 37.09 17.62 -48.50
C ALA A 213 38.15 16.70 -47.95
N GLY A 214 39.19 16.47 -48.74
CA GLY A 214 40.29 15.57 -48.30
C GLY A 214 41.33 15.30 -49.32
N THR A 215 42.05 14.21 -49.10
CA THR A 215 43.09 13.74 -50.01
C THR A 215 42.89 12.28 -50.39
N VAL A 216 43.18 11.95 -51.63
CA VAL A 216 43.09 10.57 -52.16
C VAL A 216 44.37 10.15 -52.80
N ARG A 217 44.89 9.00 -52.47
CA ARG A 217 45.98 8.29 -53.07
C ARG A 217 45.55 6.93 -53.59
N ALA A 218 45.90 6.59 -54.81
CA ALA A 218 45.45 5.35 -55.43
C ALA A 218 46.35 4.15 -55.03
N ALA A 219 47.69 4.36 -54.88
CA ALA A 219 48.59 3.24 -54.58
C ALA A 219 49.70 3.67 -53.59
N PRO A 220 49.75 3.09 -52.33
CA PRO A 220 48.68 2.29 -51.76
C PRO A 220 47.41 3.13 -51.55
N LEU A 221 46.23 2.49 -51.62
CA LEU A 221 44.96 3.20 -51.43
C LEU A 221 44.95 3.87 -50.05
N SER A 222 44.81 5.20 -50.05
CA SER A 222 44.63 5.98 -48.85
C SER A 222 43.66 7.11 -49.15
N LEU A 223 42.59 7.20 -48.33
CA LEU A 223 41.60 8.24 -48.44
C LEU A 223 41.46 8.87 -47.07
N ARG A 224 41.74 10.17 -46.98
CA ARG A 224 41.62 10.92 -45.71
C ARG A 224 40.89 12.23 -46.00
N GLY A 225 40.01 12.56 -45.08
CA GLY A 225 39.26 13.80 -45.30
C GLY A 225 38.41 14.22 -44.09
N THR A 226 37.79 15.33 -44.30
CA THR A 226 36.82 15.92 -43.36
C THR A 226 35.46 15.99 -44.03
N LEU A 227 34.43 15.70 -43.27
CA LEU A 227 33.05 15.80 -43.70
C LEU A 227 32.31 16.73 -42.71
N ARG A 228 31.64 17.70 -43.24
CA ARG A 228 30.77 18.60 -42.52
C ARG A 228 29.38 18.55 -43.11
N LEU A 229 28.42 18.26 -42.29
CA LEU A 229 27.01 18.19 -42.63
C LEU A 229 26.25 19.13 -41.69
N ASP A 230 25.56 20.11 -42.24
CA ASP A 230 24.76 21.05 -41.46
C ASP A 230 23.30 20.97 -41.95
N ASP A 231 22.35 21.13 -40.99
CA ASP A 231 20.91 21.27 -41.21
C ASP A 231 20.22 20.15 -42.01
N LEU A 232 20.76 18.92 -42.01
CA LEU A 232 20.06 17.78 -42.65
C LEU A 232 18.79 17.45 -41.87
N SER A 233 17.65 17.37 -42.57
CA SER A 233 16.38 17.01 -41.96
C SER A 233 16.45 15.64 -41.28
N ALA A 234 16.22 15.59 -39.96
CA ALA A 234 16.14 14.34 -39.21
C ALA A 234 14.97 13.47 -39.68
N ARG A 235 13.89 14.08 -40.18
CA ARG A 235 12.75 13.37 -40.78
C ARG A 235 13.20 12.58 -42.01
N LEU A 236 14.04 13.16 -42.84
CA LEU A 236 14.60 12.48 -44.01
C LEU A 236 15.39 11.23 -43.63
N VAL A 237 16.24 11.35 -42.57
CA VAL A 237 16.99 10.23 -42.02
C VAL A 237 16.03 9.18 -41.42
N GLY A 238 14.98 9.60 -40.70
CA GLY A 238 13.97 8.71 -40.19
C GLY A 238 13.20 7.96 -41.28
N THR A 239 12.85 8.65 -42.38
CA THR A 239 12.20 8.04 -43.52
C THR A 239 13.12 7.02 -44.21
N TYR A 240 14.41 7.34 -44.32
CA TYR A 240 15.39 6.40 -44.87
C TYR A 240 15.56 5.15 -44.01
N LEU A 241 15.65 5.28 -42.68
CA LEU A 241 15.73 4.12 -41.78
C LEU A 241 14.43 3.31 -41.77
N GLY A 242 13.32 3.91 -42.12
CA GLY A 242 12.05 3.25 -42.41
C GLY A 242 11.65 2.24 -41.32
N THR A 243 11.47 0.96 -41.70
CA THR A 243 11.02 -0.12 -40.79
C THR A 243 12.06 -0.52 -39.73
N ALA A 244 13.33 -0.13 -39.91
CA ALA A 244 14.35 -0.39 -38.89
C ALA A 244 14.14 0.45 -37.61
N LEU A 245 13.43 1.59 -37.71
CA LEU A 245 12.99 2.37 -36.55
C LEU A 245 11.54 2.02 -36.25
N PRO A 246 11.22 1.59 -35.03
CA PRO A 246 9.83 1.30 -34.63
C PRO A 246 8.98 2.56 -34.42
N ALA A 247 9.59 3.74 -34.46
CA ALA A 247 8.99 5.06 -34.26
C ALA A 247 9.18 5.94 -35.50
N GLU A 248 8.38 6.98 -35.63
CA GLU A 248 8.49 8.01 -36.66
C GLU A 248 9.21 9.24 -36.12
N VAL A 249 10.19 9.73 -36.88
CA VAL A 249 10.83 11.02 -36.62
C VAL A 249 10.00 12.10 -37.32
N SER A 250 9.34 12.95 -36.55
CA SER A 250 8.42 13.97 -37.07
C SER A 250 9.14 15.24 -37.52
N ARG A 251 10.24 15.60 -36.88
CA ARG A 251 11.02 16.82 -37.10
C ARG A 251 12.43 16.74 -36.51
N GLY A 252 13.27 17.67 -36.84
CA GLY A 252 14.62 17.85 -36.29
C GLY A 252 15.63 18.16 -37.39
N ALA A 253 16.76 18.70 -37.01
CA ALA A 253 17.90 18.97 -37.87
C ALA A 253 19.14 18.25 -37.36
N VAL A 254 19.88 17.62 -38.27
CA VAL A 254 21.11 16.87 -37.98
C VAL A 254 22.29 17.67 -38.48
N ALA A 255 23.29 17.87 -37.62
CA ALA A 255 24.58 18.41 -37.98
C ALA A 255 25.69 17.48 -37.53
N LEU A 256 26.70 17.28 -38.37
CA LEU A 256 27.81 16.37 -38.13
C LEU A 256 29.10 17.00 -38.64
N GLN A 257 30.14 17.00 -37.84
CA GLN A 257 31.50 17.30 -38.28
C GLN A 257 32.40 16.15 -37.91
N GLY A 258 33.14 15.63 -38.87
CA GLY A 258 34.02 14.50 -38.65
C GLY A 258 35.19 14.46 -39.63
N SER A 259 36.16 13.62 -39.33
CA SER A 259 37.25 13.21 -40.18
C SER A 259 37.31 11.70 -40.30
N PHE A 260 37.82 11.21 -41.38
CA PHE A 260 37.96 9.78 -41.60
C PHE A 260 39.30 9.47 -42.24
N ALA A 261 39.80 8.28 -42.00
CA ALA A 261 41.01 7.73 -42.63
C ALA A 261 40.71 6.29 -43.04
N ILE A 262 40.95 6.02 -44.30
CA ILE A 262 40.86 4.67 -44.89
C ILE A 262 42.24 4.37 -45.49
N ASP A 263 42.89 3.35 -44.98
CA ASP A 263 44.18 2.89 -45.49
C ASP A 263 44.05 1.43 -45.94
N GLY A 264 44.26 1.21 -47.24
CA GLY A 264 44.27 -0.11 -47.86
C GLY A 264 45.52 -0.89 -47.50
N ALA A 265 45.49 -2.21 -47.65
CA ALA A 265 46.65 -3.07 -47.46
C ALA A 265 47.75 -2.71 -48.45
N ALA A 266 49.02 -2.59 -47.98
CA ALA A 266 50.18 -2.42 -48.85
C ALA A 266 50.33 -3.68 -49.77
N PRO A 267 50.76 -3.53 -51.01
CA PRO A 267 51.04 -4.66 -51.88
C PRO A 267 52.04 -5.58 -51.19
N GLY A 268 51.68 -6.88 -50.98
CA GLY A 268 52.53 -7.89 -50.34
C GLY A 268 52.33 -8.07 -48.81
N ALA A 269 51.51 -7.30 -48.17
CA ALA A 269 51.12 -7.57 -46.79
C ALA A 269 50.05 -8.68 -46.71
N SER A 270 50.30 -9.73 -45.87
CA SER A 270 49.30 -10.75 -45.54
C SER A 270 47.96 -10.09 -45.25
N ALA A 271 46.87 -10.69 -45.67
CA ALA A 271 45.51 -10.19 -45.77
C ALA A 271 44.94 -9.54 -44.45
N GLN A 272 45.56 -8.51 -43.92
CA GLN A 272 45.01 -7.60 -42.95
C GLN A 272 44.20 -6.53 -43.75
N GLY A 273 42.89 -6.64 -43.63
CA GLY A 273 41.95 -5.86 -44.42
C GLY A 273 42.12 -4.32 -44.28
N VAL A 274 41.39 -3.62 -45.07
CA VAL A 274 41.25 -2.15 -45.05
C VAL A 274 41.08 -1.67 -43.63
N ARG A 275 41.94 -0.78 -43.15
CA ARG A 275 41.78 -0.08 -41.86
C ARG A 275 40.93 1.18 -42.08
N MET A 276 39.91 1.30 -41.32
CA MET A 276 39.06 2.50 -41.39
C MET A 276 38.86 3.04 -39.99
N SER A 277 39.22 4.27 -39.76
CA SER A 277 38.91 5.05 -38.56
C SER A 277 38.09 6.29 -38.91
N ILE A 278 37.15 6.64 -38.02
CA ILE A 278 36.33 7.80 -38.15
C ILE A 278 36.37 8.56 -36.81
N ASP A 279 36.73 9.83 -36.88
CA ASP A 279 36.70 10.75 -35.76
C ASP A 279 35.62 11.79 -35.97
N VAL A 280 34.65 11.84 -35.04
CA VAL A 280 33.55 12.78 -35.05
C VAL A 280 33.68 13.68 -33.81
N PRO A 281 34.34 14.84 -33.90
CA PRO A 281 34.42 15.81 -32.81
C PRO A 281 33.06 16.24 -32.32
N GLN A 282 32.10 16.40 -33.23
CA GLN A 282 30.74 16.81 -32.89
C GLN A 282 29.71 16.24 -33.87
N ALA A 283 28.71 15.59 -33.32
CA ALA A 283 27.45 15.31 -34.00
C ALA A 283 26.31 15.79 -33.13
N GLN A 284 25.32 16.41 -33.73
CA GLN A 284 24.15 16.90 -32.99
C GLN A 284 22.86 16.76 -33.77
N VAL A 285 21.79 16.57 -33.03
CA VAL A 285 20.42 16.65 -33.54
C VAL A 285 19.68 17.69 -32.71
N THR A 286 19.08 18.67 -33.36
CA THR A 286 18.35 19.75 -32.71
C THR A 286 16.86 19.68 -33.05
N GLY A 287 16.00 20.03 -32.08
CA GLY A 287 14.57 20.09 -32.29
C GLY A 287 13.91 18.76 -32.68
N LEU A 288 14.48 17.63 -32.22
CA LEU A 288 13.99 16.30 -32.55
C LEU A 288 12.61 16.04 -31.97
N GLY A 289 11.67 15.60 -32.81
CA GLY A 289 10.37 15.07 -32.42
C GLY A 289 10.24 13.60 -32.79
N VAL A 290 9.76 12.76 -31.84
CA VAL A 290 9.56 11.32 -32.04
C VAL A 290 8.16 10.95 -31.61
N ARG A 291 7.45 10.25 -32.48
CA ARG A 291 6.08 9.76 -32.27
C ARG A 291 5.93 8.28 -32.69
N PRO A 292 4.92 7.58 -32.20
CA PRO A 292 4.61 6.25 -32.74
C PRO A 292 4.21 6.35 -34.20
N ARG A 293 4.40 5.30 -34.95
CA ARG A 293 3.93 5.23 -36.34
C ARG A 293 2.42 5.46 -36.38
N HIS A 294 2.02 6.36 -37.28
CA HIS A 294 0.63 6.81 -37.42
C HIS A 294 0.07 7.57 -36.19
N GLY A 295 0.92 7.96 -35.24
CA GLY A 295 0.54 8.82 -34.11
C GLY A 295 0.39 10.28 -34.49
N ALA A 296 -0.59 10.99 -33.90
CA ALA A 296 -0.84 12.39 -34.18
C ALA A 296 0.11 13.33 -33.41
N SER A 297 0.75 12.88 -32.32
CA SER A 297 1.54 13.74 -31.42
C SER A 297 2.88 13.11 -31.06
N ASP A 298 3.88 13.97 -30.79
CA ASP A 298 5.19 13.54 -30.34
C ASP A 298 5.10 13.08 -28.87
N TYR A 299 5.60 11.87 -28.57
CA TYR A 299 5.77 11.35 -27.22
C TYR A 299 7.08 11.82 -26.59
N VAL A 300 8.09 12.05 -27.45
CA VAL A 300 9.39 12.53 -27.04
C VAL A 300 9.78 13.71 -27.92
N GLN A 301 10.16 14.80 -27.30
CA GLN A 301 10.70 15.99 -27.93
C GLN A 301 12.04 16.33 -27.28
N LEU A 302 13.08 16.57 -28.09
CA LEU A 302 14.41 16.91 -27.61
C LEU A 302 14.83 18.25 -28.19
N THR A 303 15.30 19.17 -27.35
CA THR A 303 15.90 20.43 -27.84
C THR A 303 17.24 20.12 -28.51
N ARG A 304 18.05 19.26 -27.88
CA ARG A 304 19.36 18.89 -28.41
C ARG A 304 19.76 17.49 -27.94
N PHE A 305 20.26 16.71 -28.89
CA PHE A 305 21.04 15.50 -28.67
C PHE A 305 22.42 15.73 -29.30
N SER A 306 23.52 15.46 -28.59
CA SER A 306 24.86 15.62 -29.12
C SER A 306 25.79 14.51 -28.68
N LEU A 307 26.68 14.15 -29.63
CA LEU A 307 27.82 13.25 -29.43
C LEU A 307 29.08 14.11 -29.57
N GLY A 308 29.95 14.08 -28.58
CA GLY A 308 31.22 14.78 -28.59
C GLY A 308 32.39 13.80 -28.60
N ASN A 309 33.39 14.10 -29.42
CA ASN A 309 34.63 13.35 -29.56
C ASN A 309 34.39 11.84 -29.69
N THR A 310 33.69 11.48 -30.76
CA THR A 310 33.37 10.07 -31.09
C THR A 310 34.49 9.51 -31.97
N HIS A 311 35.08 8.41 -31.56
CA HIS A 311 36.07 7.66 -32.32
C HIS A 311 35.50 6.28 -32.65
N ILE A 312 35.52 5.93 -33.95
CA ILE A 312 35.07 4.63 -34.46
C ILE A 312 36.23 3.96 -35.15
N ASP A 313 36.66 2.80 -34.70
CA ASP A 313 37.65 1.95 -35.34
C ASP A 313 36.97 0.66 -35.82
N LEU A 314 36.82 0.52 -37.14
CA LEU A 314 36.17 -0.65 -37.73
C LEU A 314 37.06 -1.89 -37.65
N GLY A 315 38.39 -1.72 -37.65
CA GLY A 315 39.33 -2.82 -37.54
C GLY A 315 39.30 -3.47 -36.15
N GLN A 316 39.22 -2.64 -35.11
CA GLN A 316 39.11 -3.08 -33.73
C GLN A 316 37.66 -3.30 -33.26
N ARG A 317 36.67 -2.99 -34.11
CA ARG A 317 35.24 -3.02 -33.77
C ARG A 317 34.96 -2.26 -32.48
N SER A 318 35.49 -1.07 -32.37
CA SER A 318 35.30 -0.21 -31.19
C SER A 318 34.66 1.12 -31.55
N ILE A 319 33.70 1.52 -30.68
CA ILE A 319 33.08 2.85 -30.71
C ILE A 319 33.29 3.49 -29.34
N ARG A 320 33.94 4.62 -29.32
CA ARG A 320 34.15 5.42 -28.11
C ARG A 320 33.53 6.78 -28.31
N VAL A 321 32.52 7.13 -27.53
CA VAL A 321 31.87 8.45 -27.51
C VAL A 321 32.25 9.13 -26.20
N ALA A 322 33.11 10.14 -26.23
CA ALA A 322 33.63 10.75 -25.00
C ALA A 322 32.50 11.40 -24.16
N VAL A 323 31.55 12.07 -24.81
CA VAL A 323 30.41 12.70 -24.15
C VAL A 323 29.16 12.51 -25.00
N ILE A 324 28.09 12.02 -24.37
CA ILE A 324 26.73 12.02 -24.92
C ILE A 324 25.91 13.01 -24.10
N THR A 325 25.25 13.96 -24.76
CA THR A 325 24.38 14.92 -24.10
C THR A 325 22.99 14.92 -24.70
N VAL A 326 21.97 14.78 -23.84
CA VAL A 326 20.55 14.98 -24.14
C VAL A 326 20.09 16.19 -23.35
N ALA A 327 19.69 17.26 -24.00
CA ALA A 327 19.29 18.49 -23.33
C ALA A 327 17.88 18.94 -23.73
N GLY A 328 17.12 19.39 -22.75
CA GLY A 328 15.79 19.96 -22.96
C GLY A 328 14.78 18.93 -23.49
N ALA A 329 14.82 17.70 -22.98
CA ALA A 329 13.85 16.68 -23.35
C ALA A 329 12.48 16.91 -22.69
N ASN A 330 11.41 16.68 -23.45
CA ASN A 330 10.04 16.62 -22.96
C ASN A 330 9.44 15.27 -23.33
N VAL A 331 9.19 14.43 -22.33
CA VAL A 331 8.71 13.05 -22.48
C VAL A 331 7.30 12.96 -21.92
N LYS A 332 6.36 12.50 -22.76
CA LYS A 332 4.96 12.26 -22.39
C LYS A 332 4.71 10.76 -22.36
N GLY A 333 4.54 10.23 -21.15
CA GLY A 333 4.23 8.82 -20.92
C GLY A 333 2.86 8.65 -20.28
N TRP A 334 2.16 7.56 -20.59
CA TRP A 334 0.97 7.13 -19.86
C TRP A 334 0.89 5.63 -19.82
N LEU A 335 0.31 5.15 -18.74
CA LEU A 335 -0.16 3.78 -18.61
C LEU A 335 -1.62 3.75 -19.04
N ASP A 336 -1.98 2.81 -19.89
CA ASP A 336 -3.37 2.56 -20.26
C ASP A 336 -4.12 1.79 -19.15
N GLN A 337 -5.42 1.49 -19.37
CA GLN A 337 -6.23 0.73 -18.42
C GLN A 337 -5.71 -0.69 -18.16
N GLY A 338 -4.91 -1.24 -19.09
CA GLY A 338 -4.24 -2.54 -18.95
C GLY A 338 -2.86 -2.46 -18.28
N GLY A 339 -2.40 -1.26 -17.87
CA GLY A 339 -1.08 -1.04 -17.27
C GLY A 339 0.07 -1.01 -18.28
N LYS A 340 -0.21 -0.90 -19.60
CA LYS A 340 0.80 -0.83 -20.64
C LYS A 340 1.30 0.62 -20.82
N LEU A 341 2.61 0.79 -20.84
CA LEU A 341 3.25 2.09 -21.05
C LEU A 341 3.28 2.43 -22.55
N ASN A 342 2.71 3.59 -22.95
CA ASN A 342 2.70 4.05 -24.37
C ASN A 342 4.10 4.18 -24.97
N LEU A 343 5.12 4.52 -24.19
CA LEU A 343 6.49 4.63 -24.68
C LEU A 343 7.07 3.32 -25.23
N LEU A 344 6.51 2.16 -24.86
CA LEU A 344 6.88 0.87 -25.42
C LEU A 344 6.54 0.76 -26.92
N GLU A 345 5.55 1.51 -27.39
CA GLU A 345 5.21 1.58 -28.81
C GLU A 345 6.36 2.16 -29.65
N LEU A 346 7.14 3.11 -29.07
CA LEU A 346 8.31 3.67 -29.70
C LEU A 346 9.46 2.67 -29.84
N LEU A 347 9.44 1.57 -29.08
CA LEU A 347 10.42 0.49 -29.12
C LEU A 347 9.98 -0.71 -29.97
N GLY A 348 8.81 -0.63 -30.62
CA GLY A 348 8.28 -1.70 -31.44
C GLY A 348 7.76 -2.91 -30.67
N GLN A 349 7.68 -2.84 -29.37
CA GLN A 349 7.04 -3.84 -28.53
C GLN A 349 5.51 -3.66 -28.61
N SER A 350 4.94 -3.99 -29.75
CA SER A 350 3.48 -4.16 -29.86
C SER A 350 3.05 -5.29 -28.92
N ALA A 351 1.86 -5.14 -28.33
CA ALA A 351 1.28 -6.08 -27.41
C ALA A 351 1.05 -7.48 -28.04
N ALA A 352 2.11 -8.25 -28.15
CA ALA A 352 2.00 -9.68 -28.32
C ALA A 352 2.12 -10.29 -26.93
N GLY A 353 0.96 -10.63 -26.33
CA GLY A 353 0.77 -11.61 -25.29
C GLY A 353 1.66 -11.46 -24.05
N SER A 354 1.09 -10.91 -22.96
CA SER A 354 1.47 -11.40 -21.62
C SER A 354 1.46 -12.93 -21.68
N PRO A 355 2.46 -13.62 -21.12
CA PRO A 355 2.33 -15.05 -20.96
C PRO A 355 1.22 -15.30 -19.93
N THR A 356 -0.01 -15.48 -20.44
CA THR A 356 -1.05 -16.16 -19.72
C THR A 356 -0.43 -17.48 -19.25
N SER A 357 -0.49 -17.74 -17.99
CA SER A 357 -0.12 -19.00 -17.33
C SER A 357 -0.63 -20.17 -18.16
N ALA A 358 0.15 -20.61 -19.12
CA ALA A 358 -0.07 -21.89 -19.78
C ALA A 358 0.43 -22.94 -18.80
N THR A 359 -0.51 -23.62 -18.17
CA THR A 359 -0.33 -24.90 -17.52
C THR A 359 0.60 -25.77 -18.38
N PRO A 360 1.70 -26.30 -17.85
CA PRO A 360 2.56 -27.17 -18.65
C PRO A 360 1.80 -28.45 -19.00
N ALA A 361 1.25 -28.49 -20.19
CA ALA A 361 0.81 -29.75 -20.77
C ALA A 361 2.02 -30.68 -20.86
N ARG A 362 1.93 -31.76 -20.14
CA ARG A 362 2.84 -32.88 -20.08
C ARG A 362 3.07 -33.43 -21.51
N ARG A 363 4.12 -32.92 -22.17
CA ARG A 363 4.59 -33.51 -23.45
C ARG A 363 5.46 -34.72 -23.09
N ALA A 364 5.00 -35.88 -23.55
CA ALA A 364 5.72 -37.14 -23.42
C ALA A 364 7.13 -37.00 -24.00
N ALA A 365 8.11 -37.48 -23.22
CA ALA A 365 9.50 -37.53 -23.60
C ALA A 365 9.68 -38.41 -24.84
N GLN A 366 10.11 -37.82 -25.97
CA GLN A 366 10.77 -38.56 -27.03
C GLN A 366 12.28 -38.62 -26.73
N PRO A 367 12.96 -39.75 -26.96
CA PRO A 367 14.39 -39.87 -26.68
C PRO A 367 15.21 -38.99 -27.61
N ALA A 368 16.07 -38.18 -27.04
CA ALA A 368 17.00 -37.33 -27.76
C ALA A 368 18.01 -38.19 -28.50
N ALA A 369 18.10 -37.97 -29.83
CA ALA A 369 19.22 -38.43 -30.64
C ALA A 369 20.52 -37.72 -30.21
N PRO A 370 21.71 -38.35 -30.29
CA PRO A 370 22.94 -37.74 -29.83
C PRO A 370 23.29 -36.51 -30.67
N ALA A 371 23.45 -35.39 -30.02
CA ALA A 371 23.88 -34.15 -30.61
C ALA A 371 25.33 -34.31 -31.09
N GLY A 372 25.47 -34.43 -32.39
CA GLY A 372 26.74 -34.23 -33.05
C GLY A 372 27.28 -32.83 -32.72
N SER A 373 28.53 -32.75 -32.33
CA SER A 373 29.25 -31.53 -32.03
C SER A 373 29.25 -30.59 -33.27
N ALA A 374 28.22 -29.77 -33.38
CA ALA A 374 28.26 -28.61 -34.26
C ALA A 374 29.32 -27.65 -33.66
N SER A 375 30.51 -27.67 -34.28
CA SER A 375 31.56 -26.66 -34.08
C SER A 375 30.87 -25.30 -34.20
N ARG A 376 30.74 -24.58 -33.08
CA ARG A 376 30.39 -23.16 -33.08
C ARG A 376 31.52 -22.47 -33.86
N LYS A 377 31.27 -22.07 -35.10
CA LYS A 377 32.08 -21.07 -35.76
C LYS A 377 32.26 -19.96 -34.74
N ALA A 378 33.50 -19.67 -34.38
CA ALA A 378 33.85 -18.56 -33.54
C ALA A 378 33.20 -17.31 -34.09
N GLY A 379 32.15 -16.83 -33.39
CA GLY A 379 31.38 -15.67 -33.78
C GLY A 379 32.36 -14.49 -33.90
N ALA A 380 32.18 -13.67 -34.92
CA ALA A 380 32.94 -12.44 -35.06
C ALA A 380 32.92 -11.68 -33.71
N PRO A 381 34.06 -11.15 -33.24
CA PRO A 381 34.12 -10.47 -31.93
C PRO A 381 33.10 -9.35 -31.87
N ALA A 382 32.36 -9.28 -30.73
CA ALA A 382 31.31 -8.28 -30.50
C ALA A 382 31.94 -6.87 -30.50
N TRP A 383 31.13 -5.87 -30.90
CA TRP A 383 31.52 -4.47 -30.82
C TRP A 383 31.75 -4.02 -29.38
N ARG A 384 32.85 -3.37 -29.12
CA ARG A 384 33.10 -2.66 -27.87
C ARG A 384 32.60 -1.23 -27.94
N ILE A 385 31.62 -0.87 -27.06
CA ILE A 385 31.04 0.46 -27.02
C ILE A 385 31.41 1.09 -25.67
N ALA A 386 32.06 2.24 -25.67
CA ALA A 386 32.38 3.01 -24.48
C ALA A 386 31.80 4.42 -24.57
N ALA A 387 31.10 4.83 -23.52
CA ALA A 387 30.56 6.18 -23.33
C ALA A 387 30.86 6.65 -21.90
N PRO A 388 32.04 7.17 -21.62
CA PRO A 388 32.49 7.49 -20.26
C PRO A 388 31.70 8.63 -19.59
N ASP A 389 30.98 9.48 -20.33
CA ASP A 389 30.16 10.53 -19.76
C ASP A 389 28.87 10.72 -20.57
N VAL A 390 27.75 10.25 -20.03
CA VAL A 390 26.41 10.46 -20.60
C VAL A 390 25.65 11.43 -19.69
N ARG A 391 25.16 12.52 -20.29
CA ARG A 391 24.44 13.60 -19.61
C ARG A 391 23.04 13.75 -20.17
N ILE A 392 22.07 13.76 -19.30
CA ILE A 392 20.68 14.13 -19.62
C ILE A 392 20.38 15.35 -18.76
N GLU A 393 20.04 16.47 -19.37
CA GLU A 393 19.90 17.77 -18.71
C GLU A 393 18.55 18.38 -19.05
N ASP A 394 17.97 19.12 -18.09
CA ASP A 394 16.73 19.89 -18.27
C ASP A 394 15.56 19.09 -18.87
N THR A 395 15.48 17.81 -18.52
CA THR A 395 14.43 16.92 -19.00
C THR A 395 13.16 17.07 -18.17
N ARG A 396 12.02 17.14 -18.82
CA ARG A 396 10.68 17.04 -18.21
C ARG A 396 10.03 15.75 -18.62
N VAL A 397 9.56 15.00 -17.62
CA VAL A 397 8.83 13.76 -17.84
C VAL A 397 7.46 13.92 -17.20
N SER A 398 6.41 13.80 -17.98
CA SER A 398 5.03 13.72 -17.50
C SER A 398 4.52 12.31 -17.68
N LEU A 399 4.14 11.68 -16.59
CA LEU A 399 3.54 10.34 -16.57
C LEU A 399 2.11 10.45 -16.08
N GLU A 400 1.19 9.81 -16.81
CA GLU A 400 -0.22 9.72 -16.49
C GLU A 400 -0.62 8.24 -16.34
N ASP A 401 -1.18 7.87 -15.21
CA ASP A 401 -1.73 6.54 -15.01
C ASP A 401 -3.25 6.58 -15.22
N ARG A 402 -3.71 6.03 -16.35
CA ARG A 402 -5.12 5.95 -16.75
C ARG A 402 -5.81 4.70 -16.22
N GLY A 403 -5.08 3.80 -15.58
CA GLY A 403 -5.61 2.61 -14.93
C GLY A 403 -6.30 2.88 -13.59
N VAL A 404 -6.15 4.09 -13.04
CA VAL A 404 -6.80 4.54 -11.80
C VAL A 404 -7.75 5.71 -12.07
N LYS A 405 -8.76 5.88 -11.21
CA LYS A 405 -9.74 6.97 -11.32
C LYS A 405 -9.76 7.80 -10.03
N PRO A 406 -9.59 9.16 -10.12
CA PRO A 406 -9.13 9.91 -11.30
C PRO A 406 -7.74 9.48 -11.75
N ALA A 407 -7.31 9.85 -12.97
CA ALA A 407 -5.98 9.49 -13.47
C ALA A 407 -4.87 9.99 -12.54
N GLY A 408 -3.87 9.16 -12.32
CA GLY A 408 -2.69 9.52 -11.53
C GLY A 408 -1.71 10.34 -12.37
N HIS A 409 -1.19 11.45 -11.85
CA HIS A 409 -0.23 12.30 -12.53
C HIS A 409 1.08 12.39 -11.76
N LEU A 410 2.18 12.14 -12.47
CA LEU A 410 3.54 12.32 -11.95
C LEU A 410 4.34 13.19 -12.91
N MET A 411 4.87 14.29 -12.41
CA MET A 411 5.76 15.18 -13.16
C MET A 411 7.16 15.14 -12.56
N LEU A 412 8.15 14.83 -13.39
CA LEU A 412 9.56 14.93 -13.04
C LEU A 412 10.18 16.03 -13.89
N GLY A 413 10.72 17.05 -13.25
CA GLY A 413 11.38 18.11 -13.98
C GLY A 413 11.70 19.37 -13.17
N PRO A 414 12.89 19.95 -13.35
CA PRO A 414 13.95 19.46 -14.24
C PRO A 414 14.56 18.15 -13.74
N LEU A 415 14.73 17.20 -14.66
CA LEU A 415 15.43 15.93 -14.42
C LEU A 415 16.82 16.02 -15.04
N SER A 416 17.84 15.75 -14.26
CA SER A 416 19.21 15.60 -14.71
C SER A 416 19.70 14.21 -14.36
N VAL A 417 20.29 13.51 -15.36
CA VAL A 417 20.90 12.18 -15.19
C VAL A 417 22.32 12.25 -15.72
N ARG A 418 23.26 11.74 -14.97
CA ARG A 418 24.63 11.57 -15.41
C ARG A 418 25.08 10.14 -15.19
N ILE A 419 25.54 9.48 -16.26
CA ILE A 419 26.11 8.16 -16.24
C ILE A 419 27.58 8.27 -16.59
N ARG A 420 28.44 7.75 -15.75
CA ARG A 420 29.89 7.76 -15.93
C ARG A 420 30.41 6.33 -16.04
N GLY A 421 31.45 6.18 -16.88
CA GLY A 421 32.20 4.94 -16.97
C GLY A 421 31.51 3.82 -17.75
N TYR A 422 30.46 4.12 -18.56
CA TYR A 422 29.82 3.08 -19.37
C TYR A 422 30.80 2.50 -20.40
N ASP A 423 31.00 1.21 -20.33
CA ASP A 423 31.79 0.40 -21.27
C ASP A 423 31.11 -0.97 -21.38
N SER A 424 30.90 -1.48 -22.60
CA SER A 424 30.27 -2.78 -22.83
C SER A 424 31.19 -3.98 -22.49
N SER A 425 32.42 -3.73 -22.03
CA SER A 425 33.29 -4.83 -21.58
C SER A 425 32.85 -5.40 -20.23
N PRO A 426 33.00 -6.72 -20.01
CA PRO A 426 32.68 -7.37 -18.75
C PRO A 426 33.37 -6.68 -17.55
N ARG A 427 32.70 -6.62 -16.39
CA ARG A 427 33.15 -6.00 -15.13
C ARG A 427 33.37 -4.49 -15.19
N SER A 428 32.91 -3.82 -16.22
CA SER A 428 32.96 -2.36 -16.29
C SER A 428 32.12 -1.76 -15.17
N ARG A 429 32.67 -0.77 -14.47
CA ARG A 429 31.99 -0.06 -13.38
C ARG A 429 31.32 1.17 -13.93
N ILE A 430 30.03 1.33 -13.61
CA ILE A 430 29.27 2.53 -13.95
C ILE A 430 28.84 3.27 -12.68
N THR A 431 28.85 4.60 -12.77
CA THR A 431 28.25 5.47 -11.75
C THR A 431 27.09 6.23 -12.35
N VAL A 432 25.93 6.18 -11.72
CA VAL A 432 24.73 6.88 -12.14
C VAL A 432 24.36 7.91 -11.09
N SER A 433 24.10 9.14 -11.50
CA SER A 433 23.53 10.17 -10.64
C SER A 433 22.27 10.74 -11.28
N VAL A 434 21.19 10.82 -10.51
CA VAL A 434 19.89 11.34 -10.91
C VAL A 434 19.48 12.43 -9.94
N GLN A 435 19.01 13.55 -10.46
CA GLN A 435 18.40 14.61 -9.68
C GLN A 435 17.13 15.08 -10.38
N SER A 436 16.07 15.28 -9.62
CA SER A 436 14.80 15.78 -10.18
C SER A 436 13.96 16.49 -9.13
N VAL A 437 13.08 17.34 -9.60
CA VAL A 437 11.96 17.86 -8.84
C VAL A 437 10.72 17.05 -9.21
N VAL A 438 10.00 16.59 -8.20
CA VAL A 438 8.79 15.76 -8.34
C VAL A 438 7.56 16.62 -8.04
N ASN A 439 6.62 16.69 -8.97
CA ASN A 439 5.38 17.47 -8.86
C ASN A 439 5.60 18.92 -8.38
N GLY A 440 6.68 19.53 -8.84
CA GLY A 440 7.02 20.94 -8.59
C GLY A 440 7.57 21.27 -7.19
N LYS A 441 7.51 20.36 -6.23
CA LYS A 441 7.90 20.60 -4.81
C LYS A 441 8.82 19.55 -4.22
N GLY A 442 8.59 18.28 -4.51
CA GLY A 442 9.41 17.19 -4.02
C GLY A 442 10.78 17.17 -4.69
N ARG A 443 11.79 16.69 -4.02
CA ARG A 443 13.13 16.50 -4.59
C ARG A 443 13.51 15.04 -4.53
N LEU A 444 14.13 14.57 -5.60
CA LEU A 444 14.69 13.23 -5.72
C LEU A 444 16.15 13.34 -6.08
N ARG A 445 17.00 12.62 -5.37
CA ARG A 445 18.40 12.41 -5.69
C ARG A 445 18.70 10.92 -5.58
N LEU A 446 19.31 10.38 -6.63
CA LEU A 446 19.79 8.99 -6.66
C LEU A 446 21.26 9.02 -7.09
N THR A 447 22.11 8.32 -6.35
CA THR A 447 23.45 7.98 -6.79
C THR A 447 23.61 6.47 -6.72
N ALA A 448 24.14 5.88 -7.77
CA ALA A 448 24.33 4.45 -7.85
C ALA A 448 25.67 4.12 -8.47
N ASP A 449 26.35 3.14 -7.92
CA ASP A 449 27.60 2.57 -8.42
C ASP A 449 27.41 1.07 -8.59
N GLY A 450 27.88 0.53 -9.72
CA GLY A 450 27.68 -0.89 -9.96
C GLY A 450 28.47 -1.42 -11.14
N THR A 451 28.30 -2.70 -11.39
CA THR A 451 28.84 -3.44 -12.53
C THR A 451 27.71 -4.07 -13.33
N LEU A 452 27.89 -4.18 -14.66
CA LEU A 452 26.90 -4.80 -15.55
C LEU A 452 27.01 -6.33 -15.52
N GLU A 453 28.24 -6.84 -15.44
CA GLU A 453 28.52 -8.28 -15.39
C GLU A 453 29.66 -8.57 -14.40
N PRO A 454 29.44 -9.30 -13.27
CA PRO A 454 28.13 -9.70 -12.76
C PRO A 454 27.33 -8.49 -12.26
N GLU A 455 25.99 -8.57 -12.35
CA GLU A 455 25.12 -7.47 -11.97
C GLU A 455 25.19 -7.21 -10.46
N ALA A 456 25.91 -6.17 -10.06
CA ALA A 456 26.00 -5.70 -8.69
C ALA A 456 25.77 -4.19 -8.67
N LEU A 457 24.96 -3.73 -7.72
CA LEU A 457 24.55 -2.33 -7.62
C LEU A 457 24.54 -1.90 -6.16
N SER A 458 25.16 -0.76 -5.87
CA SER A 458 24.96 -0.02 -4.63
C SER A 458 24.37 1.35 -4.96
N ALA A 459 23.24 1.67 -4.39
CA ALA A 459 22.53 2.90 -4.67
C ALA A 459 22.10 3.64 -3.41
N LYS A 460 22.23 4.96 -3.42
CA LYS A 460 21.71 5.84 -2.39
C LYS A 460 20.58 6.70 -2.98
N LEU A 461 19.40 6.54 -2.39
CA LEU A 461 18.19 7.26 -2.77
C LEU A 461 17.81 8.25 -1.66
N ASP A 462 17.85 9.52 -1.96
CA ASP A 462 17.35 10.59 -1.10
C ASP A 462 16.12 11.23 -1.76
N VAL A 463 15.00 11.15 -1.07
CA VAL A 463 13.73 11.75 -1.46
C VAL A 463 13.29 12.70 -0.37
N SER A 464 12.86 13.88 -0.71
CA SER A 464 12.39 14.85 0.26
C SER A 464 11.12 15.58 -0.19
N ARG A 465 10.19 15.72 0.76
CA ARG A 465 8.97 16.51 0.61
C ARG A 465 8.09 16.12 -0.59
N ILE A 466 7.96 14.82 -0.88
CA ILE A 466 6.99 14.33 -1.87
C ILE A 466 5.58 14.49 -1.30
N ASP A 467 4.74 15.21 -2.01
CA ASP A 467 3.32 15.42 -1.64
C ASP A 467 2.54 14.12 -1.88
N LEU A 468 2.05 13.53 -0.79
CA LEU A 468 1.33 12.26 -0.83
C LEU A 468 -0.05 12.38 -1.49
N ARG A 469 -0.61 13.59 -1.65
CA ARG A 469 -1.88 13.79 -2.36
C ARG A 469 -1.84 13.28 -3.80
N ALA A 470 -0.67 13.28 -4.42
CA ALA A 470 -0.49 12.68 -5.74
C ALA A 470 -0.81 11.17 -5.79
N LEU A 471 -0.81 10.50 -4.63
CA LEU A 471 -1.15 9.09 -4.51
C LEU A 471 -2.66 8.84 -4.28
N GLN A 472 -3.47 9.89 -4.17
CA GLN A 472 -4.92 9.77 -3.94
C GLN A 472 -5.63 8.81 -4.91
N PRO A 473 -5.35 8.81 -6.22
CA PRO A 473 -5.99 7.87 -7.14
C PRO A 473 -5.76 6.39 -6.78
N TYR A 474 -4.60 6.08 -6.23
CA TYR A 474 -4.25 4.72 -5.80
C TYR A 474 -4.90 4.37 -4.46
N PHE A 475 -5.00 5.34 -3.54
CA PHE A 475 -5.71 5.17 -2.28
C PHE A 475 -7.19 4.87 -2.50
N ASN A 476 -7.84 5.54 -3.44
CA ASN A 476 -9.25 5.32 -3.79
C ASN A 476 -9.57 3.87 -4.20
N ARG A 477 -8.56 3.13 -4.67
CA ARG A 477 -8.72 1.73 -5.07
C ARG A 477 -8.86 0.79 -3.89
N TYR A 478 -8.30 1.17 -2.73
CA TYR A 478 -8.21 0.30 -1.55
C TYR A 478 -8.89 0.88 -0.32
N THR A 479 -9.20 2.16 -0.31
CA THR A 479 -9.74 2.85 0.85
C THR A 479 -10.79 3.89 0.45
N ALA A 480 -11.71 4.18 1.37
CA ALA A 480 -12.63 5.31 1.30
C ALA A 480 -12.10 6.52 2.08
N LEU A 481 -10.81 6.83 1.89
CA LEU A 481 -10.12 7.93 2.57
C LEU A 481 -9.63 9.00 1.60
N THR A 482 -9.75 10.26 1.98
CA THR A 482 -9.14 11.39 1.28
C THR A 482 -7.85 11.82 1.98
N LEU A 483 -6.74 11.87 1.21
CA LEU A 483 -5.45 12.45 1.63
C LEU A 483 -5.51 13.96 1.51
N VAL A 484 -5.68 14.67 2.61
CA VAL A 484 -5.72 16.14 2.65
C VAL A 484 -4.32 16.72 2.59
N SER A 485 -3.39 16.11 3.29
CA SER A 485 -1.96 16.47 3.29
C SER A 485 -1.07 15.29 3.65
N GLY A 486 0.23 15.45 3.41
CA GLY A 486 1.27 14.51 3.80
C GLY A 486 2.53 14.72 2.97
N LEU A 487 3.68 14.76 3.62
CA LEU A 487 4.97 14.98 2.98
C LEU A 487 5.90 13.80 3.29
N LEU A 488 6.20 12.99 2.27
CA LEU A 488 7.14 11.88 2.38
C LEU A 488 8.58 12.36 2.18
N SER A 489 9.46 11.92 3.07
CA SER A 489 10.90 12.04 2.93
C SER A 489 11.56 10.73 3.30
N THR A 490 12.55 10.29 2.52
CA THR A 490 13.27 9.04 2.78
C THR A 490 14.71 9.14 2.33
N SER A 491 15.59 8.43 3.01
CA SER A 491 16.97 8.21 2.62
C SER A 491 17.26 6.72 2.76
N LEU A 492 17.50 6.06 1.63
CA LEU A 492 17.69 4.62 1.54
C LEU A 492 19.04 4.32 0.89
N GLU A 493 19.71 3.33 1.41
CA GLU A 493 20.84 2.64 0.80
C GLU A 493 20.33 1.29 0.31
N ILE A 494 20.52 1.02 -0.97
CA ILE A 494 20.00 -0.17 -1.65
C ILE A 494 21.19 -0.88 -2.27
N ASP A 495 21.43 -2.11 -1.86
CA ASP A 495 22.48 -2.94 -2.39
C ASP A 495 21.91 -4.18 -3.06
N ARG A 496 22.33 -4.44 -4.29
CA ARG A 496 22.08 -5.67 -5.00
C ARG A 496 23.42 -6.37 -5.23
N ARG A 497 23.56 -7.56 -4.71
CA ARG A 497 24.75 -8.38 -4.87
C ARG A 497 24.70 -9.22 -6.13
N ALA A 498 25.84 -9.70 -6.57
CA ALA A 498 25.96 -10.55 -7.75
C ALA A 498 25.21 -11.88 -7.65
N ASP A 499 24.89 -12.36 -6.45
CA ASP A 499 24.04 -13.53 -6.18
C ASP A 499 22.54 -13.22 -6.30
N GLY A 500 22.16 -11.98 -6.62
CA GLY A 500 20.78 -11.51 -6.74
C GLY A 500 20.16 -11.07 -5.42
N GLN A 501 20.86 -11.18 -4.28
CA GLN A 501 20.33 -10.70 -3.00
C GLN A 501 20.17 -9.18 -3.04
N LEU A 502 18.95 -8.70 -2.71
CA LEU A 502 18.63 -7.29 -2.56
C LEU A 502 18.55 -6.93 -1.08
N SER A 503 19.24 -5.87 -0.68
CA SER A 503 19.07 -5.27 0.65
C SER A 503 18.75 -3.78 0.51
N ALA A 504 17.89 -3.28 1.43
CA ALA A 504 17.59 -1.87 1.52
C ALA A 504 17.62 -1.44 3.00
N ALA A 505 18.33 -0.37 3.30
CA ALA A 505 18.45 0.15 4.66
C ALA A 505 18.33 1.67 4.67
N GLY A 506 17.79 2.24 5.75
CA GLY A 506 17.73 3.69 5.85
C GLY A 506 16.68 4.20 6.83
N ARG A 507 16.04 5.31 6.44
CA ARG A 507 15.03 6.01 7.22
C ARG A 507 13.90 6.50 6.32
N ILE A 508 12.69 6.48 6.86
CA ILE A 508 11.48 6.98 6.20
C ILE A 508 10.80 7.95 7.16
N GLY A 509 10.37 9.08 6.67
CA GLY A 509 9.63 10.07 7.44
C GLY A 509 8.41 10.54 6.67
N ILE A 510 7.29 10.67 7.36
CA ILE A 510 6.07 11.28 6.82
C ILE A 510 5.69 12.41 7.77
N ALA A 511 5.69 13.64 7.25
CA ALA A 511 5.28 14.82 8.00
C ALA A 511 3.88 15.27 7.59
N ASP A 512 3.16 15.87 8.53
CA ASP A 512 1.88 16.55 8.34
C ASP A 512 0.84 15.70 7.60
N LEU A 513 0.79 14.38 7.93
CA LEU A 513 -0.26 13.53 7.36
C LEU A 513 -1.61 13.93 7.92
N HIS A 514 -2.58 14.06 7.02
CA HIS A 514 -3.98 14.27 7.37
C HIS A 514 -4.86 13.49 6.40
N THR A 515 -5.66 12.59 6.93
CA THR A 515 -6.64 11.80 6.19
C THR A 515 -8.04 12.06 6.73
N VAL A 516 -9.02 12.09 5.85
CA VAL A 516 -10.43 12.29 6.16
C VAL A 516 -11.20 11.09 5.66
N ASP A 517 -12.10 10.60 6.48
CA ASP A 517 -13.09 9.58 6.13
C ASP A 517 -14.08 10.16 5.12
N ASP A 518 -14.26 9.50 3.98
CA ASP A 518 -15.08 10.03 2.88
C ASP A 518 -16.58 9.98 3.16
N ASP A 519 -17.04 9.05 3.99
CA ASP A 519 -18.46 8.89 4.31
C ASP A 519 -18.86 9.81 5.45
N LEU A 520 -18.06 9.86 6.49
CA LEU A 520 -18.34 10.67 7.67
C LEU A 520 -17.89 12.12 7.55
N LYS A 521 -16.99 12.46 6.61
CA LYS A 521 -16.36 13.79 6.43
C LYS A 521 -15.62 14.27 7.68
N LEU A 522 -15.10 13.35 8.47
CA LEU A 522 -14.36 13.61 9.71
C LEU A 522 -12.92 13.18 9.59
N ASP A 523 -12.05 13.81 10.39
CA ASP A 523 -10.66 13.40 10.52
C ASP A 523 -10.59 11.93 10.92
N PHE A 524 -9.80 11.13 10.17
CA PHE A 524 -9.63 9.71 10.44
C PHE A 524 -8.31 9.42 11.13
N VAL A 525 -7.18 9.65 10.43
CA VAL A 525 -5.83 9.51 10.97
C VAL A 525 -5.01 10.70 10.55
N LYS A 526 -4.29 11.29 11.50
CA LYS A 526 -3.33 12.37 11.24
C LYS A 526 -2.16 12.32 12.20
N TRP A 527 -1.06 12.89 11.83
CA TRP A 527 0.10 13.11 12.69
C TRP A 527 0.93 14.28 12.19
N GLN A 528 1.65 14.91 13.10
CA GLN A 528 2.62 15.94 12.76
C GLN A 528 3.87 15.30 12.12
N ARG A 529 4.36 14.20 12.70
CA ARG A 529 5.53 13.50 12.17
C ARG A 529 5.51 12.02 12.55
N LEU A 530 5.74 11.18 11.55
CA LEU A 530 6.06 9.77 11.72
C LEU A 530 7.49 9.55 11.21
N SER A 531 8.37 9.01 12.03
CA SER A 531 9.75 8.68 11.69
C SER A 531 10.00 7.20 11.87
N ILE A 532 10.49 6.53 10.84
CA ILE A 532 10.96 5.15 10.85
C ILE A 532 12.46 5.20 10.65
N ALA A 533 13.24 4.81 11.65
CA ALA A 533 14.69 4.85 11.63
C ALA A 533 15.29 3.46 11.80
N GLY A 534 16.39 3.22 11.09
CA GLY A 534 17.06 1.91 11.11
C GLY A 534 16.22 0.81 10.43
N PHE A 535 15.47 1.19 9.39
CA PHE A 535 14.82 0.26 8.48
C PHE A 535 15.88 -0.56 7.78
N ARG A 536 15.71 -1.88 7.74
CA ARG A 536 16.55 -2.82 7.00
C ARG A 536 15.68 -3.94 6.45
N TYR A 537 15.69 -4.07 5.14
CA TYR A 537 15.04 -5.16 4.41
C TYR A 537 16.11 -6.00 3.72
N VAL A 538 15.95 -7.30 3.71
CA VAL A 538 16.75 -8.26 2.95
C VAL A 538 15.79 -9.19 2.21
N SER A 539 16.07 -9.47 0.92
CA SER A 539 15.16 -10.29 0.09
C SER A 539 15.36 -11.80 0.26
N SER A 540 16.60 -12.23 0.59
CA SER A 540 16.94 -13.66 0.69
C SER A 540 18.00 -13.92 1.75
N PRO A 541 17.66 -14.61 2.89
CA PRO A 541 16.30 -14.88 3.32
C PRO A 541 15.51 -13.58 3.58
N ALA A 542 14.23 -13.59 3.24
CA ALA A 542 13.41 -12.39 3.39
C ALA A 542 13.27 -12.00 4.86
N SER A 543 13.61 -10.76 5.20
CA SER A 543 13.47 -10.24 6.57
C SER A 543 13.30 -8.73 6.58
N LEU A 544 12.57 -8.22 7.58
CA LEU A 544 12.35 -6.80 7.80
C LEU A 544 12.68 -6.44 9.26
N GLN A 545 13.62 -5.53 9.45
CA GLN A 545 14.00 -5.02 10.75
C GLN A 545 13.81 -3.50 10.80
N ILE A 546 13.22 -3.01 11.85
CA ILE A 546 13.05 -1.59 12.13
C ILE A 546 13.58 -1.31 13.53
N LYS A 547 14.58 -0.43 13.67
CA LYS A 547 15.12 -0.11 15.00
C LYS A 547 14.15 0.72 15.81
N ARG A 548 13.52 1.73 15.20
CA ARG A 548 12.68 2.67 15.91
C ARG A 548 11.64 3.32 15.02
N ILE A 549 10.43 3.40 15.53
CA ILE A 549 9.32 4.20 15.00
C ILE A 549 9.00 5.28 16.03
N VAL A 550 8.89 6.52 15.62
CA VAL A 550 8.47 7.64 16.48
C VAL A 550 7.30 8.35 15.81
N ALA A 551 6.17 8.39 16.49
CA ALA A 551 4.99 9.13 16.10
C ALA A 551 4.81 10.36 17.01
N VAL A 552 4.81 11.55 16.42
CA VAL A 552 4.61 12.83 17.12
C VAL A 552 3.22 13.35 16.79
N ALA A 553 2.45 13.63 17.82
CA ALA A 553 1.06 14.05 17.76
C ALA A 553 0.19 13.13 16.86
N PRO A 554 0.29 11.78 16.98
CA PRO A 554 -0.61 10.92 16.25
C PRO A 554 -2.04 11.11 16.75
N TYR A 555 -2.96 11.13 15.81
CA TYR A 555 -4.39 11.19 16.04
C TYR A 555 -5.08 10.07 15.28
N ALA A 556 -6.00 9.40 15.94
CA ALA A 556 -6.86 8.41 15.31
C ALA A 556 -8.29 8.55 15.85
N ARG A 557 -9.28 8.33 15.00
CA ARG A 557 -10.70 8.34 15.39
C ARG A 557 -11.36 7.02 15.03
N VAL A 558 -11.97 6.40 16.03
CA VAL A 558 -12.76 5.18 15.89
C VAL A 558 -14.22 5.51 16.17
N ILE A 559 -15.10 5.21 15.23
CA ILE A 559 -16.53 5.47 15.35
C ILE A 559 -17.30 4.16 15.15
N ILE A 560 -18.26 3.92 16.02
CA ILE A 560 -19.31 2.94 15.78
C ILE A 560 -20.49 3.70 15.18
N GLY A 561 -20.89 3.35 13.96
CA GLY A 561 -22.04 3.91 13.27
C GLY A 561 -23.37 3.60 13.95
N ALA A 562 -24.44 4.27 13.53
CA ALA A 562 -25.79 4.02 14.06
C ALA A 562 -26.27 2.58 13.81
N ASP A 563 -25.77 1.94 12.78
CA ASP A 563 -26.00 0.54 12.39
C ASP A 563 -25.08 -0.46 13.12
N GLY A 564 -24.13 0.02 13.93
CA GLY A 564 -23.16 -0.77 14.66
C GLY A 564 -21.90 -1.15 13.87
N THR A 565 -21.69 -0.60 12.67
CA THR A 565 -20.47 -0.78 11.88
C THR A 565 -19.33 0.07 12.42
N PHE A 566 -18.09 -0.38 12.18
CA PHE A 566 -16.89 0.39 12.56
C PHE A 566 -16.38 1.18 11.36
N ASN A 567 -16.19 2.50 11.50
CA ASN A 567 -15.63 3.35 10.46
C ASN A 567 -14.27 2.85 9.97
N VAL A 568 -13.46 2.22 10.82
CA VAL A 568 -12.16 1.62 10.42
C VAL A 568 -12.34 0.54 9.36
N SER A 569 -13.36 -0.32 9.51
CA SER A 569 -13.62 -1.37 8.52
C SER A 569 -14.18 -0.78 7.22
N GLU A 570 -15.03 0.23 7.29
CA GLU A 570 -15.58 0.90 6.12
C GLU A 570 -14.52 1.71 5.36
N ALA A 571 -13.71 2.47 6.09
CA ALA A 571 -12.64 3.27 5.52
C ALA A 571 -11.55 2.43 4.80
N LEU A 572 -11.34 1.17 5.20
CA LEU A 572 -10.38 0.26 4.60
C LEU A 572 -10.99 -0.61 3.48
N HIS A 573 -12.23 -0.37 3.06
CA HIS A 573 -12.83 -1.02 1.90
C HIS A 573 -12.75 -0.11 0.66
N PRO A 574 -12.71 -0.68 -0.57
CA PRO A 574 -12.73 0.13 -1.79
C PRO A 574 -14.00 0.96 -1.91
N ARG A 575 -13.87 2.18 -2.42
CA ARG A 575 -15.02 3.03 -2.75
C ARG A 575 -16.02 2.29 -3.64
N GLY A 576 -17.28 2.24 -3.22
CA GLY A 576 -18.38 1.62 -3.96
C GLY A 576 -18.60 0.12 -3.71
N ALA A 577 -17.83 -0.51 -2.84
CA ALA A 577 -18.12 -1.84 -2.32
C ALA A 577 -18.98 -1.73 -1.07
N HIS A 578 -20.21 -1.18 -1.19
CA HIS A 578 -21.19 -1.36 -0.12
C HIS A 578 -21.50 -2.86 -0.02
N PRO A 579 -21.33 -3.50 1.13
CA PRO A 579 -21.94 -4.81 1.32
C PRO A 579 -23.44 -4.62 1.14
N LYS A 580 -23.99 -5.18 0.07
CA LYS A 580 -25.43 -5.31 -0.06
C LYS A 580 -25.90 -5.98 1.23
N THR A 581 -26.58 -5.23 2.08
CA THR A 581 -27.35 -5.78 3.18
C THR A 581 -28.20 -6.88 2.57
N ALA A 582 -27.84 -8.10 2.84
CA ALA A 582 -28.71 -9.23 2.56
C ALA A 582 -29.94 -9.03 3.45
N ALA A 583 -30.96 -8.37 2.88
CA ALA A 583 -32.30 -8.36 3.45
C ALA A 583 -32.66 -9.83 3.66
N ALA A 584 -32.91 -10.14 4.91
CA ALA A 584 -33.42 -11.42 5.34
C ALA A 584 -34.78 -11.65 4.67
N ASN A 585 -34.78 -12.26 3.51
CA ASN A 585 -35.94 -12.97 3.01
C ASN A 585 -35.74 -14.45 3.30
N GLY A 586 -36.51 -14.89 4.30
CA GLY A 586 -36.62 -16.29 4.63
C GLY A 586 -37.12 -17.09 3.44
N SER A 587 -36.29 -17.99 2.99
CA SER A 587 -36.71 -19.20 2.29
C SER A 587 -35.87 -20.32 2.82
N ARG A 588 -36.51 -21.07 3.73
CA ARG A 588 -36.06 -22.37 4.20
C ARG A 588 -36.12 -23.33 3.03
N GLU A 589 -35.01 -23.54 2.34
CA GLU A 589 -34.84 -24.72 1.51
C GLU A 589 -33.96 -25.74 2.24
N LYS A 590 -34.57 -26.86 2.52
CA LYS A 590 -33.94 -28.07 3.01
C LYS A 590 -32.92 -28.54 1.99
N ALA A 591 -31.62 -28.39 2.28
CA ALA A 591 -30.59 -29.15 1.60
C ALA A 591 -30.24 -30.38 2.46
N THR A 592 -30.58 -31.50 1.92
CA THR A 592 -30.23 -32.83 2.37
C THR A 592 -28.73 -33.03 2.48
N ALA A 593 -28.33 -33.66 3.57
CA ALA A 593 -27.00 -34.10 3.85
C ALA A 593 -26.46 -35.05 2.76
N ALA A 594 -25.37 -34.66 2.11
CA ALA A 594 -24.46 -35.59 1.46
C ALA A 594 -23.05 -35.28 2.00
N GLY A 595 -22.51 -36.22 2.75
CA GLY A 595 -21.19 -36.15 3.32
C GLY A 595 -20.11 -36.05 2.22
N GLY A 596 -19.30 -35.02 2.31
CA GLY A 596 -18.07 -34.90 1.56
C GLY A 596 -17.16 -33.99 2.38
N GLN A 597 -16.16 -34.57 3.02
CA GLN A 597 -15.05 -33.84 3.62
C GLN A 597 -14.39 -32.96 2.56
N PRO A 598 -14.23 -31.64 2.77
CA PRO A 598 -13.29 -30.88 1.97
C PRO A 598 -11.88 -31.27 2.45
N ALA A 599 -11.17 -32.06 1.63
CA ALA A 599 -9.74 -32.19 1.76
C ALA A 599 -9.12 -30.78 1.65
N ALA A 600 -8.60 -30.29 2.74
CA ALA A 600 -7.72 -29.14 2.77
C ALA A 600 -6.47 -29.50 1.95
N ARG A 601 -6.45 -29.09 0.67
CA ARG A 601 -5.21 -28.99 -0.09
C ARG A 601 -4.38 -27.88 0.57
N GLY A 602 -3.44 -28.27 1.43
CA GLY A 602 -2.37 -27.42 1.88
C GLY A 602 -1.59 -26.91 0.68
N GLY A 603 -1.90 -25.70 0.22
CA GLY A 603 -0.93 -24.92 -0.54
C GLY A 603 0.27 -24.68 0.37
N PRO A 604 1.50 -24.54 -0.18
CA PRO A 604 2.66 -24.28 0.65
C PRO A 604 2.36 -23.03 1.50
N ALA A 605 2.43 -23.18 2.81
CA ALA A 605 2.35 -22.08 3.75
C ALA A 605 3.42 -21.08 3.32
N HIS A 606 3.00 -19.92 2.80
CA HIS A 606 3.93 -18.83 2.58
C HIS A 606 4.56 -18.52 3.94
N ALA A 607 5.81 -18.91 4.10
CA ALA A 607 6.58 -18.60 5.29
C ALA A 607 6.50 -17.08 5.47
N SER A 608 5.82 -16.65 6.52
CA SER A 608 5.67 -15.22 6.81
C SER A 608 7.06 -14.63 7.00
N MET A 609 7.37 -13.55 6.29
CA MET A 609 8.66 -12.86 6.39
C MET A 609 8.92 -12.44 7.84
N PRO A 610 10.04 -12.86 8.46
CA PRO A 610 10.42 -12.42 9.79
C PRO A 610 10.47 -10.90 9.88
N MET A 611 9.74 -10.34 10.84
CA MET A 611 9.67 -8.90 11.08
C MET A 611 9.98 -8.58 12.54
N SER A 612 10.77 -7.53 12.76
CA SER A 612 11.05 -7.02 14.11
C SER A 612 11.05 -5.49 14.15
N ILE A 613 10.50 -4.93 15.24
CA ILE A 613 10.50 -3.49 15.53
C ILE A 613 11.01 -3.32 16.95
N GLY A 614 12.18 -2.70 17.09
CA GLY A 614 12.84 -2.55 18.40
C GLY A 614 12.07 -1.63 19.33
N LEU A 615 11.66 -0.45 18.86
CA LEU A 615 10.97 0.56 19.65
C LEU A 615 9.89 1.27 18.81
N VAL A 616 8.69 1.34 19.33
CA VAL A 616 7.65 2.28 18.89
C VAL A 616 7.42 3.31 19.98
N ARG A 617 7.67 4.59 19.71
CA ARG A 617 7.45 5.70 20.64
C ARG A 617 6.32 6.59 20.18
N ILE A 618 5.40 6.86 21.06
CA ILE A 618 4.30 7.80 20.86
C ILE A 618 4.56 9.05 21.72
N ALA A 619 4.39 10.22 21.12
CA ALA A 619 4.51 11.50 21.81
C ALA A 619 3.29 12.37 21.52
N THR A 620 2.61 12.84 22.57
CA THR A 620 1.44 13.73 22.50
C THR A 620 0.30 13.20 21.59
N GLY A 621 0.05 11.89 21.63
CA GLY A 621 -1.00 11.25 20.82
C GLY A 621 -2.41 11.59 21.33
N THR A 622 -3.38 11.44 20.44
CA THR A 622 -4.82 11.56 20.75
C THR A 622 -5.57 10.43 20.04
N ALA A 623 -6.48 9.79 20.75
CA ALA A 623 -7.38 8.77 20.21
C ALA A 623 -8.81 9.12 20.58
N ASP A 624 -9.64 9.46 19.61
CA ASP A 624 -11.06 9.73 19.78
C ASP A 624 -11.88 8.47 19.50
N TYR A 625 -12.86 8.24 20.35
CA TYR A 625 -13.85 7.18 20.20
C TYR A 625 -15.25 7.76 20.28
N ALA A 626 -16.14 7.37 19.36
CA ALA A 626 -17.53 7.72 19.38
C ALA A 626 -18.42 6.53 19.08
N ASP A 627 -19.57 6.48 19.72
CA ASP A 627 -20.61 5.46 19.47
C ASP A 627 -21.94 6.15 19.15
N TYR A 628 -22.26 6.18 17.86
CA TYR A 628 -23.50 6.80 17.36
C TYR A 628 -24.70 5.83 17.40
N SER A 629 -24.47 4.55 17.76
CA SER A 629 -25.56 3.62 18.03
C SER A 629 -26.28 3.91 19.36
N MET A 630 -25.70 4.79 20.19
CA MET A 630 -26.29 5.26 21.44
C MET A 630 -27.11 6.54 21.22
N GLN A 631 -28.18 6.70 21.99
CA GLN A 631 -28.98 7.92 22.05
C GLN A 631 -29.13 8.36 23.51
N PRO A 632 -28.59 9.53 23.89
CA PRO A 632 -27.74 10.43 23.09
C PRO A 632 -26.40 9.77 22.70
N ASN A 633 -25.72 10.31 21.69
CA ASN A 633 -24.44 9.78 21.22
C ASN A 633 -23.40 9.77 22.34
N PHE A 634 -22.58 8.72 22.37
CA PHE A 634 -21.44 8.64 23.27
C PHE A 634 -20.16 9.08 22.56
N ALA A 635 -19.34 9.87 23.21
CA ALA A 635 -18.01 10.21 22.74
C ALA A 635 -17.04 10.39 23.92
N THR A 636 -15.82 9.93 23.72
CA THR A 636 -14.69 10.07 24.67
C THR A 636 -13.37 10.06 23.91
N GLY A 637 -12.28 10.44 24.55
CA GLY A 637 -10.98 10.41 23.91
C GLY A 637 -9.83 10.34 24.89
N ILE A 638 -8.75 9.67 24.49
CA ILE A 638 -7.49 9.68 25.21
C ILE A 638 -6.63 10.79 24.61
N GLN A 639 -6.20 11.72 25.44
CA GLN A 639 -5.35 12.85 25.06
C GLN A 639 -3.98 12.73 25.73
N ASN A 640 -2.98 13.42 25.17
CA ASN A 640 -1.61 13.37 25.65
C ASN A 640 -1.05 11.93 25.79
N LEU A 641 -1.50 11.03 24.92
CA LEU A 641 -0.98 9.67 24.92
C LEU A 641 0.50 9.67 24.58
N HIS A 642 1.31 9.13 25.47
CA HIS A 642 2.76 9.06 25.30
C HIS A 642 3.30 7.79 25.94
N GLY A 643 4.46 7.35 25.46
CA GLY A 643 5.11 6.15 25.97
C GLY A 643 5.76 5.33 24.84
N SER A 644 5.99 4.05 25.12
CA SER A 644 6.68 3.15 24.20
C SER A 644 6.08 1.76 24.17
N ILE A 645 6.34 1.08 23.03
CA ILE A 645 6.19 -0.36 22.86
C ILE A 645 7.55 -0.87 22.36
N GLU A 646 8.15 -1.84 23.08
CA GLU A 646 9.50 -2.29 22.86
C GLU A 646 9.57 -3.77 22.57
N GLY A 647 10.32 -4.16 21.51
CA GLY A 647 10.60 -5.56 21.20
C GLY A 647 9.49 -6.26 20.40
N LEU A 648 8.71 -5.54 19.57
CA LEU A 648 7.74 -6.17 18.67
C LEU A 648 8.44 -7.08 17.66
N SER A 649 7.96 -8.32 17.53
CA SER A 649 8.50 -9.29 16.58
C SER A 649 7.41 -10.23 16.07
N SER A 650 7.60 -10.75 14.86
CA SER A 650 6.78 -11.84 14.31
C SER A 650 7.13 -13.21 14.88
N ASP A 651 8.18 -13.32 15.70
CA ASP A 651 8.52 -14.54 16.42
C ASP A 651 7.41 -14.87 17.44
N PRO A 652 6.80 -16.07 17.42
CA PRO A 652 5.75 -16.45 18.35
C PRO A 652 6.14 -16.38 19.83
N SER A 653 7.41 -16.56 20.15
CA SER A 653 7.94 -16.51 21.50
C SER A 653 8.18 -15.08 22.03
N SER A 654 8.21 -14.09 21.13
CA SER A 654 8.47 -12.69 21.48
C SER A 654 7.37 -12.12 22.37
N ARG A 655 7.79 -11.24 23.30
CA ARG A 655 6.90 -10.49 24.19
C ARG A 655 7.35 -9.04 24.20
N ALA A 656 6.65 -8.21 23.43
CA ALA A 656 6.93 -6.76 23.39
C ALA A 656 6.34 -6.08 24.62
N THR A 657 7.11 -5.27 25.30
CA THR A 657 6.68 -4.49 26.47
C THR A 657 5.92 -3.25 26.03
N VAL A 658 4.79 -2.98 26.66
CA VAL A 658 3.95 -1.79 26.47
C VAL A 658 3.97 -0.94 27.73
N ASP A 659 4.30 0.33 27.62
CA ASP A 659 4.16 1.35 28.65
C ASP A 659 3.64 2.63 27.99
N LEU A 660 2.32 2.85 28.09
CA LEU A 660 1.65 4.01 27.51
C LEU A 660 0.85 4.72 28.60
N ARG A 661 0.89 6.04 28.60
CA ARG A 661 0.19 6.90 29.55
C ARG A 661 -0.53 8.00 28.81
N GLY A 662 -1.66 8.41 29.37
CA GLY A 662 -2.46 9.47 28.78
C GLY A 662 -3.50 10.01 29.73
N LYS A 663 -4.45 10.77 29.22
CA LYS A 663 -5.58 11.30 29.97
C LYS A 663 -6.87 11.10 29.17
N VAL A 664 -7.85 10.52 29.80
CA VAL A 664 -9.20 10.44 29.23
C VAL A 664 -9.89 11.78 29.48
N ASP A 665 -10.47 12.34 28.41
CA ASP A 665 -11.25 13.59 28.47
C ASP A 665 -10.57 14.75 29.23
N ARG A 666 -9.26 14.92 29.09
CA ARG A 666 -8.35 15.92 29.67
C ARG A 666 -7.93 15.69 31.12
N TYR A 667 -8.73 15.01 31.94
CA TYR A 667 -8.51 14.99 33.40
C TYR A 667 -8.15 13.62 33.95
N ALA A 668 -8.83 12.56 33.53
CA ALA A 668 -8.69 11.24 34.07
C ALA A 668 -7.43 10.53 33.56
N PRO A 669 -6.39 10.29 34.36
CA PRO A 669 -5.20 9.59 33.92
C PRO A 669 -5.52 8.15 33.51
N VAL A 670 -4.83 7.67 32.46
CA VAL A 670 -4.84 6.29 32.03
C VAL A 670 -3.41 5.78 31.89
N ASP A 671 -3.13 4.63 32.51
CA ASP A 671 -1.90 3.87 32.33
C ASP A 671 -2.20 2.54 31.66
N ILE A 672 -1.45 2.23 30.62
CA ILE A 672 -1.56 0.98 29.85
C ILE A 672 -0.21 0.30 29.87
N THR A 673 -0.09 -0.81 30.55
CA THR A 673 1.17 -1.53 30.73
C THR A 673 0.98 -3.02 30.50
N GLY A 674 2.03 -3.70 30.06
CA GLY A 674 1.99 -5.15 29.89
C GLY A 674 2.89 -5.64 28.77
N VAL A 675 2.54 -6.80 28.21
CA VAL A 675 3.31 -7.42 27.13
C VAL A 675 2.37 -7.92 26.02
N VAL A 676 2.84 -7.80 24.76
CA VAL A 676 2.06 -8.17 23.59
C VAL A 676 2.93 -8.89 22.54
N ASN A 677 2.30 -9.72 21.72
CA ASN A 677 2.83 -10.18 20.45
C ASN A 677 1.77 -10.00 19.36
N LEU A 678 1.83 -8.87 18.66
CA LEU A 678 0.82 -8.48 17.68
C LEU A 678 1.23 -8.83 16.24
N LEU A 679 2.51 -9.17 16.00
CA LEU A 679 3.05 -9.43 14.67
C LEU A 679 3.13 -10.93 14.34
N SER A 680 2.85 -11.79 15.31
CA SER A 680 2.83 -13.23 15.12
C SER A 680 1.44 -13.74 14.73
N ALA A 681 1.36 -14.84 14.00
CA ALA A 681 0.12 -15.55 13.71
C ALA A 681 -0.59 -16.06 14.99
N SER A 682 0.19 -16.38 16.04
CA SER A 682 -0.32 -16.66 17.40
C SER A 682 -0.24 -15.39 18.23
N THR A 683 -1.29 -14.60 18.21
CA THR A 683 -1.33 -13.36 18.98
C THR A 683 -1.34 -13.67 20.49
N TYR A 684 -0.47 -12.97 21.21
CA TYR A 684 -0.44 -12.99 22.67
C TYR A 684 -0.64 -11.58 23.20
N THR A 685 -1.46 -11.42 24.22
CA THR A 685 -1.69 -10.14 24.86
C THR A 685 -1.85 -10.37 26.38
N ASP A 686 -1.14 -9.61 27.17
CA ASP A 686 -1.27 -9.53 28.62
C ASP A 686 -1.13 -8.08 29.01
N ILE A 687 -2.25 -7.33 28.99
CA ILE A 687 -2.29 -5.89 29.16
C ILE A 687 -3.14 -5.51 30.35
N ALA A 688 -2.58 -4.69 31.23
CA ALA A 688 -3.28 -3.99 32.29
C ALA A 688 -3.53 -2.53 31.87
N MET A 689 -4.77 -2.11 32.00
CA MET A 689 -5.18 -0.71 31.80
C MET A 689 -5.78 -0.17 33.10
N LYS A 690 -5.27 0.95 33.59
CA LYS A 690 -5.72 1.59 34.79
C LYS A 690 -6.25 2.99 34.48
N PHE A 691 -7.50 3.19 34.76
CA PHE A 691 -8.19 4.47 34.62
C PHE A 691 -8.49 5.01 36.03
N ARG A 692 -8.30 6.31 36.24
CA ARG A 692 -8.58 6.94 37.53
C ARG A 692 -9.45 8.18 37.37
N GLY A 693 -10.50 8.28 38.19
CA GLY A 693 -11.36 9.44 38.23
C GLY A 693 -12.16 9.74 36.97
N LEU A 694 -12.57 8.69 36.19
CA LEU A 694 -13.43 8.87 35.02
C LEU A 694 -14.80 9.44 35.43
N GLU A 695 -15.26 10.51 34.82
CA GLU A 695 -16.57 11.07 35.07
C GLU A 695 -17.67 10.16 34.52
N LEU A 696 -18.48 9.59 35.41
CA LEU A 696 -19.57 8.69 35.02
C LEU A 696 -20.72 9.40 34.28
N THR A 697 -20.88 10.71 34.46
CA THR A 697 -21.87 11.52 33.73
C THR A 697 -21.79 11.32 32.20
N ARG A 698 -20.56 11.13 31.67
CA ARG A 698 -20.32 10.83 30.26
C ARG A 698 -20.86 9.46 29.81
N MET A 699 -20.97 8.50 30.73
CA MET A 699 -21.57 7.19 30.47
C MET A 699 -23.10 7.21 30.46
N THR A 700 -23.73 8.38 30.65
CA THR A 700 -25.18 8.54 30.59
C THR A 700 -25.83 7.92 29.36
N PRO A 701 -25.28 8.00 28.11
CA PRO A 701 -25.88 7.32 26.96
C PRO A 701 -26.09 5.82 27.17
N TYR A 702 -25.08 5.15 27.70
CA TYR A 702 -25.19 3.72 28.01
C TYR A 702 -26.12 3.46 29.18
N ALA A 703 -26.08 4.30 30.23
CA ALA A 703 -26.95 4.18 31.38
C ALA A 703 -28.43 4.38 31.00
N VAL A 704 -28.75 5.35 30.14
CA VAL A 704 -30.12 5.55 29.62
C VAL A 704 -30.55 4.35 28.80
N ARG A 705 -29.73 3.88 27.86
CA ARG A 705 -30.09 2.76 26.99
C ARG A 705 -30.36 1.47 27.74
N PHE A 706 -29.48 1.08 28.66
CA PHE A 706 -29.54 -0.22 29.31
C PHE A 706 -30.14 -0.21 30.71
N ALA A 707 -30.04 0.92 31.41
CA ALA A 707 -30.52 1.08 32.78
C ALA A 707 -31.77 1.95 32.90
N GLY A 708 -32.06 2.79 31.90
CA GLY A 708 -33.22 3.72 31.93
C GLY A 708 -33.03 4.88 32.88
N TYR A 709 -31.81 5.26 33.24
CA TYR A 709 -31.51 6.37 34.14
C TYR A 709 -30.38 7.24 33.60
N ARG A 710 -30.47 8.54 33.79
CA ARG A 710 -29.30 9.43 33.68
C ARG A 710 -28.37 9.22 34.84
N ILE A 711 -27.10 9.48 34.66
CA ILE A 711 -26.15 9.56 35.77
C ILE A 711 -26.00 11.02 36.13
N ALA A 712 -26.36 11.38 37.37
CA ALA A 712 -26.28 12.76 37.83
C ALA A 712 -24.86 13.11 38.32
N SER A 713 -24.17 12.18 38.95
CA SER A 713 -22.78 12.36 39.43
C SER A 713 -22.13 11.00 39.71
N GLY A 714 -20.80 11.03 39.81
CA GLY A 714 -19.99 9.90 40.22
C GLY A 714 -18.71 9.80 39.42
N THR A 715 -17.69 9.21 40.04
CA THR A 715 -16.41 8.92 39.35
C THR A 715 -16.15 7.42 39.33
N LEU A 716 -15.36 6.99 38.35
CA LEU A 716 -15.02 5.60 38.15
C LEU A 716 -13.51 5.42 38.06
N ASP A 717 -12.98 4.58 38.91
CA ASP A 717 -11.69 3.95 38.76
C ASP A 717 -11.90 2.55 38.13
N ALA A 718 -11.15 2.24 37.08
CA ALA A 718 -11.23 0.95 36.41
C ALA A 718 -9.83 0.34 36.26
N ASP A 719 -9.65 -0.85 36.81
CA ASP A 719 -8.50 -1.69 36.57
C ASP A 719 -8.93 -2.84 35.69
N LEU A 720 -8.47 -2.82 34.44
CA LEU A 720 -8.83 -3.81 33.41
C LEU A 720 -7.57 -4.62 33.09
N HIS A 721 -7.67 -5.92 33.17
CA HIS A 721 -6.59 -6.81 32.79
C HIS A 721 -7.08 -7.79 31.72
N TYR A 722 -6.44 -7.75 30.57
CA TYR A 722 -6.77 -8.60 29.41
C TYR A 722 -5.61 -9.52 29.11
N LYS A 723 -5.84 -10.81 29.30
CA LYS A 723 -4.93 -11.87 28.86
C LYS A 723 -5.54 -12.62 27.70
N MET A 724 -4.85 -12.64 26.59
CA MET A 724 -5.23 -13.37 25.40
C MET A 724 -4.09 -14.27 24.99
N ASP A 725 -4.39 -15.56 24.84
CA ASP A 725 -3.46 -16.56 24.36
C ASP A 725 -4.19 -17.51 23.42
N HIS A 726 -3.65 -17.74 22.21
CA HIS A 726 -4.24 -18.61 21.19
C HIS A 726 -5.75 -18.35 20.98
N ALA A 727 -6.13 -17.08 20.81
CA ALA A 727 -7.50 -16.61 20.64
C ALA A 727 -8.46 -16.92 21.83
N ARG A 728 -7.94 -17.38 22.97
CA ARG A 728 -8.69 -17.46 24.22
C ARG A 728 -8.48 -16.19 25.03
N LEU A 729 -9.55 -15.50 25.33
CA LEU A 729 -9.58 -14.32 26.17
C LEU A 729 -9.90 -14.72 27.61
N ASP A 730 -9.09 -14.22 28.53
CA ASP A 730 -9.34 -14.18 29.98
C ASP A 730 -9.15 -12.74 30.45
N ALA A 731 -10.21 -12.13 30.95
CA ALA A 731 -10.18 -10.73 31.33
C ALA A 731 -10.75 -10.56 32.74
N ASP A 732 -10.05 -9.80 33.57
CA ASP A 732 -10.49 -9.41 34.91
C ASP A 732 -10.71 -7.88 34.95
N HIS A 733 -11.90 -7.48 35.32
CA HIS A 733 -12.28 -6.08 35.43
C HIS A 733 -12.62 -5.75 36.87
N LYS A 734 -11.92 -4.79 37.45
CA LYS A 734 -12.19 -4.24 38.77
C LYS A 734 -12.61 -2.79 38.64
N PHE A 735 -13.83 -2.51 39.08
CA PHE A 735 -14.42 -1.20 39.04
C PHE A 735 -14.60 -0.69 40.45
N VAL A 736 -14.15 0.53 40.72
CA VAL A 736 -14.46 1.27 41.94
C VAL A 736 -15.21 2.54 41.54
N ILE A 737 -16.49 2.59 41.93
CA ILE A 737 -17.36 3.69 41.59
C ILE A 737 -17.58 4.51 42.85
N ASP A 738 -17.22 5.78 42.81
CA ASP A 738 -17.36 6.69 43.97
C ASP A 738 -18.52 7.65 43.71
N GLN A 739 -19.34 7.87 44.75
CA GLN A 739 -20.46 8.80 44.82
C GLN A 739 -21.44 8.73 43.64
N LEU A 740 -21.70 7.52 43.09
CA LEU A 740 -22.67 7.35 42.00
C LEU A 740 -24.07 7.82 42.41
N GLN A 741 -24.63 8.77 41.69
CA GLN A 741 -26.03 9.18 41.86
C GLN A 741 -26.76 8.97 40.53
N LEU A 742 -27.86 8.21 40.62
CA LEU A 742 -28.81 8.08 39.50
C LEU A 742 -29.71 9.29 39.45
N GLY A 743 -29.75 9.96 38.33
CA GLY A 743 -30.59 11.10 38.08
C GLY A 743 -32.05 10.70 37.71
N GLU A 744 -32.59 11.42 36.73
CA GLU A 744 -33.91 11.23 36.18
C GLU A 744 -34.03 9.88 35.49
N GLN A 745 -35.21 9.22 35.67
CA GLN A 745 -35.56 8.03 34.92
C GLN A 745 -36.00 8.42 33.50
N VAL A 746 -35.39 7.80 32.51
CA VAL A 746 -35.65 8.03 31.08
C VAL A 746 -36.23 6.77 30.47
N PRO A 747 -37.41 6.82 29.85
CA PRO A 747 -37.94 5.65 29.15
C PRO A 747 -36.99 5.17 28.06
N SER A 748 -36.66 3.88 28.08
CA SER A 748 -35.82 3.27 27.05
C SER A 748 -36.36 1.85 26.74
N PRO A 749 -36.56 1.48 25.49
CA PRO A 749 -37.04 0.15 25.11
C PRO A 749 -36.11 -0.99 25.47
N HIS A 750 -34.83 -0.66 25.63
CA HIS A 750 -33.77 -1.65 25.96
C HIS A 750 -33.42 -1.65 27.45
N ALA A 751 -34.04 -0.79 28.26
CA ALA A 751 -33.75 -0.70 29.68
C ALA A 751 -34.26 -1.93 30.46
N THR A 752 -33.47 -2.33 31.43
CA THR A 752 -33.87 -3.39 32.35
C THR A 752 -35.01 -2.93 33.25
N ARG A 753 -35.95 -3.82 33.55
CA ARG A 753 -37.07 -3.56 34.49
C ARG A 753 -36.67 -3.81 35.96
N LEU A 754 -35.39 -3.88 36.27
CA LEU A 754 -34.89 -4.08 37.64
C LEU A 754 -35.01 -2.79 38.47
N PRO A 755 -35.26 -2.86 39.77
CA PRO A 755 -35.23 -1.69 40.66
C PRO A 755 -33.77 -1.23 40.91
N LEU A 756 -33.19 -0.51 39.96
CA LEU A 756 -31.76 -0.17 39.96
C LEU A 756 -31.38 0.74 41.12
N ARG A 757 -32.27 1.61 41.61
CA ARG A 757 -32.00 2.44 42.80
C ARG A 757 -31.70 1.54 44.03
N LEU A 758 -32.48 0.48 44.22
CA LEU A 758 -32.26 -0.50 45.25
C LEU A 758 -30.95 -1.26 45.04
N ALA A 759 -30.66 -1.66 43.78
CA ALA A 759 -29.40 -2.32 43.47
C ALA A 759 -28.18 -1.44 43.79
N VAL A 760 -28.21 -0.16 43.43
CA VAL A 760 -27.15 0.80 43.74
C VAL A 760 -27.03 0.99 45.24
N ALA A 761 -28.15 1.13 45.95
CA ALA A 761 -28.13 1.27 47.42
C ALA A 761 -27.57 0.04 48.13
N LEU A 762 -27.84 -1.17 47.64
CA LEU A 762 -27.28 -2.41 48.16
C LEU A 762 -25.78 -2.55 47.89
N LEU A 763 -25.28 -2.01 46.72
CA LEU A 763 -23.89 -2.08 46.35
C LEU A 763 -23.05 -0.99 47.00
N LYS A 764 -23.61 0.18 47.27
CA LYS A 764 -22.90 1.29 47.96
C LYS A 764 -22.56 0.90 49.43
N ASP A 765 -21.30 1.15 49.77
CA ASP A 765 -20.87 1.08 51.18
C ASP A 765 -21.17 2.39 51.94
N ARG A 766 -20.74 2.49 53.21
CA ARG A 766 -20.98 3.64 54.06
C ARG A 766 -20.31 4.93 53.56
N ASP A 767 -19.21 4.79 52.75
CA ASP A 767 -18.46 5.89 52.16
C ASP A 767 -19.03 6.27 50.76
N GLY A 768 -20.11 5.60 50.31
CA GLY A 768 -20.75 5.83 49.03
C GLY A 768 -20.07 5.14 47.85
N VAL A 769 -19.12 4.25 48.14
CA VAL A 769 -18.30 3.56 47.11
C VAL A 769 -18.92 2.20 46.77
N ILE A 770 -18.92 1.88 45.45
CA ILE A 770 -19.32 0.58 44.92
C ILE A 770 -18.08 -0.12 44.33
N ARG A 771 -17.77 -1.32 44.76
CA ARG A 771 -16.69 -2.17 44.24
C ARG A 771 -17.26 -3.38 43.52
N ILE A 772 -16.88 -3.51 42.24
CA ILE A 772 -17.38 -4.58 41.34
C ILE A 772 -16.21 -5.27 40.70
N GLY A 773 -16.15 -6.61 40.77
CA GLY A 773 -15.26 -7.44 39.97
C GLY A 773 -16.08 -8.20 38.91
N LEU A 774 -15.65 -8.14 37.66
CA LEU A 774 -16.31 -8.79 36.52
C LEU A 774 -15.30 -9.61 35.72
N PRO A 775 -15.14 -10.90 35.99
CA PRO A 775 -14.36 -11.76 35.13
C PRO A 775 -15.12 -12.02 33.81
N VAL A 776 -14.42 -11.95 32.67
CA VAL A 776 -14.95 -12.20 31.33
C VAL A 776 -14.04 -13.17 30.62
N THR A 777 -14.57 -14.31 30.19
CA THR A 777 -13.84 -15.32 29.41
C THR A 777 -14.54 -15.59 28.09
N GLY A 778 -13.76 -15.89 27.04
CA GLY A 778 -14.32 -16.12 25.72
C GLY A 778 -13.32 -16.63 24.71
N SER A 779 -13.80 -16.93 23.49
CA SER A 779 -12.95 -17.31 22.36
C SER A 779 -13.20 -16.35 21.21
N LEU A 780 -12.13 -15.72 20.68
CA LEU A 780 -12.17 -14.84 19.52
C LEU A 780 -12.40 -15.58 18.21
N ASN A 781 -12.24 -16.89 18.19
CA ASN A 781 -12.55 -17.71 17.02
C ASN A 781 -14.07 -17.84 16.77
N ASN A 782 -14.89 -17.38 17.71
CA ASN A 782 -16.33 -17.32 17.52
C ASN A 782 -16.71 -16.00 16.81
N PRO A 783 -17.25 -16.01 15.60
CA PRO A 783 -17.63 -14.80 14.86
C PRO A 783 -18.71 -13.95 15.55
N GLN A 784 -19.43 -14.51 16.54
CA GLN A 784 -20.42 -13.80 17.36
C GLN A 784 -19.82 -13.19 18.64
N PHE A 785 -18.53 -13.38 18.89
CA PHE A 785 -17.87 -12.84 20.08
C PHE A 785 -17.77 -11.30 20.01
N ARG A 786 -18.50 -10.65 20.90
CA ARG A 786 -18.48 -9.18 21.06
C ARG A 786 -18.27 -8.86 22.53
N LEU A 787 -17.19 -8.17 22.88
CA LEU A 787 -16.84 -7.81 24.27
C LEU A 787 -17.91 -6.94 24.94
N GLY A 788 -18.43 -5.94 24.29
CA GLY A 788 -19.41 -5.02 24.84
C GLY A 788 -20.69 -5.69 25.34
N PRO A 789 -21.37 -6.54 24.54
CA PRO A 789 -22.54 -7.28 25.00
C PRO A 789 -22.23 -8.29 26.13
N LEU A 790 -21.02 -8.84 26.18
CA LEU A 790 -20.62 -9.77 27.24
C LEU A 790 -20.44 -9.06 28.58
N ILE A 791 -19.76 -7.95 28.60
CA ILE A 791 -19.61 -7.10 29.79
C ILE A 791 -20.98 -6.62 30.25
N GLY A 792 -21.83 -6.18 29.32
CA GLY A 792 -23.21 -5.77 29.61
C GLY A 792 -24.05 -6.89 30.22
N LYS A 793 -23.99 -8.10 29.68
CA LYS A 793 -24.68 -9.28 30.25
C LYS A 793 -24.14 -9.64 31.65
N ALA A 794 -22.82 -9.61 31.85
CA ALA A 794 -22.21 -9.91 33.13
C ALA A 794 -22.65 -8.90 34.19
N LEU A 795 -22.65 -7.62 33.88
CA LEU A 795 -23.15 -6.56 34.76
C LEU A 795 -24.64 -6.70 35.05
N LEU A 796 -25.45 -6.97 34.02
CA LEU A 796 -26.89 -7.18 34.20
C LEU A 796 -27.19 -8.41 35.08
N ASN A 797 -26.46 -9.51 34.92
CA ASN A 797 -26.59 -10.70 35.75
C ASN A 797 -26.19 -10.41 37.20
N LEU A 798 -25.14 -9.62 37.43
CA LEU A 798 -24.73 -9.17 38.75
C LEU A 798 -25.85 -8.35 39.39
N LEU A 799 -26.38 -7.35 38.69
CA LEU A 799 -27.49 -6.53 39.18
C LEU A 799 -28.74 -7.34 39.44
N ARG A 800 -29.09 -8.30 38.56
CA ARG A 800 -30.21 -9.21 38.77
C ARG A 800 -29.98 -10.03 40.05
N LYS A 801 -28.81 -10.60 40.26
CA LYS A 801 -28.49 -11.38 41.47
C LYS A 801 -28.58 -10.52 42.73
N VAL A 802 -28.11 -9.29 42.70
CA VAL A 802 -28.21 -8.33 43.80
C VAL A 802 -29.67 -8.00 44.13
N VAL A 803 -30.52 -7.79 43.14
CA VAL A 803 -31.94 -7.44 43.33
C VAL A 803 -32.78 -8.64 43.72
N THR A 804 -32.49 -9.85 43.18
CA THR A 804 -33.29 -11.05 43.47
C THR A 804 -32.96 -11.69 44.82
N ALA A 805 -31.80 -11.46 45.37
CA ALA A 805 -31.38 -11.99 46.66
C ALA A 805 -30.70 -10.94 47.55
N PRO A 806 -31.40 -9.84 47.88
CA PRO A 806 -30.77 -8.70 48.58
C PRO A 806 -30.30 -9.08 49.99
N PHE A 807 -31.06 -9.93 50.73
CA PHE A 807 -30.71 -10.37 52.08
C PHE A 807 -29.52 -11.35 52.07
N ALA A 808 -29.33 -12.18 51.03
CA ALA A 808 -28.15 -13.02 50.88
C ALA A 808 -26.85 -12.17 50.74
N LEU A 809 -26.93 -11.04 50.04
CA LEU A 809 -25.81 -10.12 49.95
C LEU A 809 -25.52 -9.48 51.34
N LEU A 810 -26.55 -8.99 52.03
CA LEU A 810 -26.42 -8.40 53.38
C LEU A 810 -25.91 -9.44 54.37
N GLY A 811 -26.34 -10.72 54.25
CA GLY A 811 -25.89 -11.79 55.08
C GLY A 811 -24.38 -12.04 55.02
N ARG A 812 -23.82 -11.99 53.82
CA ARG A 812 -22.35 -12.08 53.61
C ARG A 812 -21.61 -10.92 54.26
N LEU A 813 -22.16 -9.71 54.19
CA LEU A 813 -21.57 -8.52 54.76
C LEU A 813 -21.65 -8.48 56.31
N GLY A 814 -22.76 -8.96 56.91
CA GLY A 814 -23.01 -8.99 58.34
C GLY A 814 -22.47 -10.22 59.04
N GLY A 815 -21.97 -11.24 58.32
CA GLY A 815 -21.50 -12.52 58.91
C GLY A 815 -22.62 -13.47 59.37
N GLY A 816 -23.90 -13.27 58.93
CA GLY A 816 -25.07 -13.96 59.40
C GLY A 816 -25.70 -15.04 58.49
N GLY A 817 -25.02 -15.44 57.42
CA GLY A 817 -25.53 -16.47 56.51
C GLY A 817 -26.60 -15.96 55.52
N ALA A 818 -27.22 -16.88 54.76
CA ALA A 818 -28.09 -16.51 53.59
C ALA A 818 -29.54 -16.19 53.99
N ASP A 819 -30.02 -16.64 55.17
CA ASP A 819 -31.42 -16.56 55.57
C ASP A 819 -31.75 -15.33 56.44
N MET A 820 -31.47 -14.14 55.95
CA MET A 820 -31.79 -12.88 56.68
C MET A 820 -33.10 -12.20 56.24
N ASP A 821 -33.84 -12.82 55.32
CA ASP A 821 -35.04 -12.24 54.76
C ASP A 821 -36.27 -12.31 55.68
N HIS A 822 -36.14 -13.04 56.81
CA HIS A 822 -37.22 -13.19 57.73
C HIS A 822 -36.72 -13.32 59.19
N VAL A 823 -37.59 -13.00 60.12
CA VAL A 823 -37.38 -13.17 61.56
C VAL A 823 -38.48 -14.02 62.12
N ASP A 824 -38.09 -15.18 62.75
CA ASP A 824 -39.03 -16.14 63.25
C ASP A 824 -39.44 -15.84 64.72
N PHE A 825 -40.74 -15.93 64.99
CA PHE A 825 -41.33 -15.80 66.30
C PHE A 825 -42.06 -17.10 66.69
N ALA A 826 -42.07 -17.37 67.98
CA ALA A 826 -42.96 -18.38 68.50
C ALA A 826 -44.43 -17.93 68.39
N PRO A 827 -45.37 -18.86 68.20
CA PRO A 827 -46.76 -18.51 68.16
C PRO A 827 -47.24 -17.76 69.46
N GLY A 828 -47.99 -16.66 69.24
CA GLY A 828 -48.48 -15.83 70.32
C GLY A 828 -47.45 -14.97 71.05
N SER A 829 -46.18 -14.96 70.58
CA SER A 829 -45.08 -14.22 71.22
C SER A 829 -44.52 -13.14 70.26
N ALA A 830 -44.07 -12.03 70.89
CA ALA A 830 -43.31 -11.01 70.23
C ALA A 830 -41.86 -10.93 70.72
N THR A 831 -41.41 -11.91 71.50
CA THR A 831 -40.07 -12.02 72.04
C THR A 831 -39.17 -12.64 70.97
N LEU A 832 -38.04 -12.03 70.65
CA LEU A 832 -37.04 -12.56 69.72
C LEU A 832 -36.38 -13.79 70.25
N LEU A 833 -36.34 -14.83 69.49
CA LEU A 833 -35.58 -16.04 69.80
C LEU A 833 -34.08 -15.78 69.74
N PRO A 834 -33.19 -16.48 70.48
CA PRO A 834 -31.77 -16.29 70.46
C PRO A 834 -31.20 -16.28 69.04
N ALA A 835 -31.52 -17.26 68.22
CA ALA A 835 -31.11 -17.31 66.81
C ALA A 835 -31.68 -16.19 65.94
N ALA A 836 -32.83 -15.60 66.35
CA ALA A 836 -33.39 -14.42 65.66
C ALA A 836 -32.65 -13.14 66.10
N GLN A 837 -32.19 -13.05 67.37
CA GLN A 837 -31.38 -11.97 67.90
C GLN A 837 -30.06 -11.88 67.13
N ASP A 838 -29.35 -12.98 66.93
CA ASP A 838 -28.09 -13.04 66.18
C ASP A 838 -28.28 -12.56 64.74
N ARG A 839 -29.39 -13.04 64.09
CA ARG A 839 -29.72 -12.59 62.70
C ARG A 839 -30.04 -11.12 62.66
N VAL A 840 -30.79 -10.59 63.56
CA VAL A 840 -31.13 -9.17 63.66
C VAL A 840 -29.88 -8.32 63.92
N ALA A 841 -28.97 -8.77 64.77
CA ALA A 841 -27.71 -8.09 65.04
C ALA A 841 -26.79 -8.06 63.78
N ALA A 842 -26.70 -9.19 63.06
CA ALA A 842 -25.96 -9.26 61.81
C ALA A 842 -26.59 -8.38 60.73
N LEU A 843 -27.95 -8.33 60.67
CA LEU A 843 -28.66 -7.43 59.79
C LEU A 843 -28.43 -5.95 60.13
N ALA A 844 -28.42 -5.60 61.40
CA ALA A 844 -28.12 -4.25 61.87
C ALA A 844 -26.70 -3.84 61.45
N LYS A 845 -25.70 -4.71 61.60
CA LYS A 845 -24.32 -4.50 61.18
C LYS A 845 -24.23 -4.31 59.67
N ALA A 846 -24.96 -5.10 58.88
CA ALA A 846 -25.00 -4.97 57.42
C ALA A 846 -25.68 -3.67 56.98
N LEU A 847 -26.80 -3.28 57.64
CA LEU A 847 -27.50 -2.02 57.36
C LEU A 847 -26.66 -0.79 57.75
N ALA A 848 -25.86 -0.88 58.80
CA ALA A 848 -24.91 0.18 59.16
C ALA A 848 -23.87 0.45 58.10
N GLN A 849 -23.46 -0.58 57.36
CA GLN A 849 -22.53 -0.48 56.20
C GLN A 849 -23.21 0.03 54.93
N ARG A 850 -24.53 0.13 54.85
CA ARG A 850 -25.32 0.53 53.70
C ARG A 850 -26.30 1.64 54.06
N PRO A 851 -25.86 2.90 54.26
CA PRO A 851 -26.67 3.97 54.81
C PRO A 851 -27.87 4.36 53.98
N GLN A 852 -27.86 4.04 52.68
CA GLN A 852 -28.97 4.36 51.77
C GLN A 852 -30.14 3.38 51.80
N LEU A 853 -29.98 2.20 52.48
CA LEU A 853 -31.04 1.21 52.57
C LEU A 853 -32.03 1.54 53.67
N GLN A 854 -33.33 1.39 53.41
CA GLN A 854 -34.41 1.40 54.35
C GLN A 854 -34.98 -0.01 54.51
N LEU A 855 -35.11 -0.46 55.79
CA LEU A 855 -35.71 -1.74 56.12
C LEU A 855 -37.17 -1.55 56.36
N GLN A 856 -37.99 -2.36 55.72
CA GLN A 856 -39.41 -2.45 55.97
C GLN A 856 -39.71 -3.71 56.79
N VAL A 857 -40.36 -3.52 57.92
CA VAL A 857 -40.75 -4.58 58.85
C VAL A 857 -42.27 -4.63 58.91
N PRO A 858 -42.91 -5.56 58.22
CA PRO A 858 -44.38 -5.69 58.26
C PRO A 858 -44.85 -6.26 59.57
N ALA A 859 -45.96 -5.76 60.07
CA ALA A 859 -46.62 -6.21 61.28
C ALA A 859 -47.31 -7.60 61.02
N ALA A 860 -46.51 -8.66 60.79
CA ALA A 860 -47.02 -9.93 60.36
C ALA A 860 -47.49 -10.82 61.54
N PHE A 861 -48.58 -11.54 61.29
CA PHE A 861 -49.17 -12.50 62.24
C PHE A 861 -49.75 -13.72 61.43
N ALA A 862 -49.86 -14.84 62.13
CA ALA A 862 -50.43 -16.09 61.55
C ALA A 862 -51.68 -16.52 62.35
N PRO A 863 -52.89 -16.24 61.88
CA PRO A 863 -54.11 -16.50 62.63
C PRO A 863 -54.20 -17.93 63.11
N ASP A 864 -53.83 -18.92 62.32
CA ASP A 864 -53.98 -20.34 62.60
C ASP A 864 -53.17 -20.79 63.80
N VAL A 865 -51.99 -20.18 64.07
CA VAL A 865 -51.13 -20.57 65.21
C VAL A 865 -51.09 -19.51 66.30
N ASP A 866 -51.26 -18.22 65.95
CA ASP A 866 -51.18 -17.10 66.91
C ASP A 866 -52.50 -17.00 67.75
N ARG A 867 -53.66 -17.22 67.13
CA ARG A 867 -54.95 -17.15 67.82
C ARG A 867 -55.03 -18.16 68.97
N PRO A 868 -54.74 -19.47 68.74
CA PRO A 868 -54.72 -20.43 69.82
C PRO A 868 -53.65 -20.18 70.90
N ALA A 869 -52.49 -19.68 70.45
CA ALA A 869 -51.38 -19.34 71.37
C ALA A 869 -51.68 -18.14 72.26
N LEU A 870 -52.29 -17.08 71.70
CA LEU A 870 -52.75 -15.92 72.45
C LEU A 870 -53.83 -16.31 73.42
N ALA A 871 -54.78 -17.13 72.96
CA ALA A 871 -55.83 -17.64 73.86
C ALA A 871 -55.24 -18.38 75.07
N ARG A 872 -54.23 -19.25 74.83
CA ARG A 872 -53.52 -19.96 75.91
C ARG A 872 -52.74 -18.97 76.77
N ARG A 873 -52.16 -17.93 76.23
CA ARG A 873 -51.47 -16.91 77.01
C ARG A 873 -52.43 -16.12 77.84
N GLN A 874 -53.54 -15.64 77.26
CA GLN A 874 -54.60 -14.94 78.05
C GLN A 874 -55.13 -15.83 79.17
N LEU A 875 -55.32 -17.10 78.86
CA LEU A 875 -55.75 -18.05 79.99
C LEU A 875 -54.66 -18.09 81.07
N ARG A 876 -53.40 -18.26 80.71
CA ARG A 876 -52.27 -18.30 81.64
C ARG A 876 -52.23 -17.04 82.51
N ASP A 877 -52.34 -15.86 81.82
CA ASP A 877 -52.25 -14.54 82.52
C ASP A 877 -53.44 -14.41 83.48
N ARG A 878 -54.66 -14.90 83.11
CA ARG A 878 -55.82 -14.97 84.05
C ARG A 878 -55.57 -15.90 85.24
N LEU A 879 -54.95 -17.07 85.00
CA LEU A 879 -54.60 -17.99 86.09
C LEU A 879 -53.56 -17.39 87.04
N LEU A 880 -52.55 -16.68 86.51
CA LEU A 880 -51.49 -16.01 87.23
C LEU A 880 -52.11 -14.82 88.05
N ALA A 881 -53.09 -14.10 87.55
CA ALA A 881 -53.81 -13.05 88.23
C ALA A 881 -54.61 -13.65 89.43
N LEU A 882 -55.33 -14.75 89.19
CA LEU A 882 -56.02 -15.45 90.27
C LEU A 882 -55.08 -16.01 91.33
N ALA A 883 -53.89 -16.47 90.94
CA ALA A 883 -52.88 -16.90 91.93
C ALA A 883 -52.41 -15.75 92.84
N ARG A 884 -52.19 -14.54 92.19
CA ARG A 884 -51.81 -13.33 92.96
C ARG A 884 -52.94 -12.83 93.92
N THR A 885 -54.21 -12.83 93.47
CA THR A 885 -55.36 -12.40 94.32
C THR A 885 -55.62 -13.44 95.40
N GLY A 886 -55.48 -14.73 95.12
CA GLY A 886 -55.62 -15.78 96.12
C GLY A 886 -54.50 -15.73 97.22
N ALA A 887 -53.31 -15.35 96.84
CA ALA A 887 -52.19 -15.12 97.76
C ALA A 887 -52.37 -13.84 98.63
N ALA A 888 -53.04 -12.81 98.06
CA ALA A 888 -53.37 -11.59 98.78
C ALA A 888 -54.49 -11.75 99.81
N SER A 889 -55.45 -12.67 99.62
CA SER A 889 -56.58 -12.89 100.54
C SER A 889 -56.26 -13.93 101.67
N GLY A 890 -55.11 -14.60 101.62
CA GLY A 890 -54.70 -15.62 102.60
C GLY A 890 -53.81 -15.19 103.76
N SER A 891 -53.56 -13.89 103.98
CA SER A 891 -52.59 -13.35 104.96
C SER A 891 -53.17 -12.96 106.34
N ARG A 892 -53.89 -13.82 107.03
CA ARG A 892 -54.10 -13.77 108.48
C ARG A 892 -54.27 -15.12 109.05
N SER A 893 -53.28 -15.87 109.16
CA SER A 893 -53.05 -16.98 110.13
C SER A 893 -52.02 -17.98 109.60
N ARG A 894 -50.93 -17.95 110.25
CA ARG A 894 -49.90 -18.98 110.52
C ARG A 894 -48.50 -18.64 110.05
N ARG A 895 -47.70 -18.59 111.06
CA ARG A 895 -46.27 -18.62 111.11
C ARG A 895 -45.70 -19.93 110.45
N LYS A 896 -44.56 -19.73 109.81
CA LYS A 896 -43.59 -20.77 109.42
C LYS A 896 -44.12 -21.86 108.44
N ALA A 897 -43.86 -21.61 107.21
CA ALA A 897 -43.30 -22.62 106.27
C ALA A 897 -42.90 -21.94 104.96
N SER A 898 -41.70 -22.19 104.58
CA SER A 898 -41.00 -22.00 103.26
C SER A 898 -41.71 -21.15 102.22
N ALA A 899 -40.97 -20.18 101.57
CA ALA A 899 -41.39 -19.32 100.44
C ALA A 899 -42.16 -20.09 99.45
N THR A 900 -43.48 -19.78 99.31
CA THR A 900 -44.35 -20.34 98.26
C THR A 900 -43.93 -19.65 96.95
N PRO A 901 -43.62 -20.35 95.88
CA PRO A 901 -43.22 -19.76 94.66
C PRO A 901 -44.39 -18.92 94.09
N VAL A 902 -44.20 -17.62 93.99
CA VAL A 902 -45.16 -16.71 93.36
C VAL A 902 -44.69 -16.49 91.92
N GLY A 903 -45.32 -17.08 90.92
CA GLY A 903 -44.98 -16.86 89.57
C GLY A 903 -45.23 -18.08 88.66
N ARG A 904 -44.46 -18.26 87.64
CA ARG A 904 -44.61 -19.31 86.60
C ARG A 904 -44.57 -20.73 87.22
N GLU A 905 -43.83 -20.95 88.26
CA GLU A 905 -43.62 -22.21 88.95
C GLU A 905 -44.94 -22.77 89.61
N VAL A 906 -45.86 -21.90 89.91
CA VAL A 906 -47.13 -22.28 90.49
C VAL A 906 -48.01 -23.07 89.52
N LEU A 907 -47.88 -22.86 88.25
CA LEU A 907 -48.60 -23.52 87.16
C LEU A 907 -47.93 -24.88 86.77
N GLU A 908 -46.80 -25.20 87.27
CA GLU A 908 -46.08 -26.44 87.04
C GLU A 908 -46.45 -27.55 88.03
N LEU A 909 -47.11 -27.13 89.15
CA LEU A 909 -47.67 -28.05 90.16
C LEU A 909 -49.07 -28.49 89.73
N PRO A 910 -49.33 -29.81 89.44
CA PRO A 910 -50.61 -30.25 88.87
C PRO A 910 -51.78 -29.95 89.82
N ALA A 911 -51.66 -30.03 91.09
CA ALA A 911 -52.70 -29.73 92.10
C ALA A 911 -53.02 -28.23 92.14
N GLU A 912 -52.05 -27.38 92.10
CA GLU A 912 -52.22 -25.91 92.07
C GLU A 912 -52.77 -25.43 90.73
N HIS A 913 -52.28 -25.96 89.65
CA HIS A 913 -52.79 -25.69 88.31
C HIS A 913 -54.26 -26.11 88.21
N TYR A 914 -54.61 -27.28 88.68
CA TYR A 914 -56.04 -27.74 88.78
C TYR A 914 -56.87 -26.76 89.57
N ARG A 915 -56.40 -26.33 90.76
CA ARG A 915 -57.13 -25.42 91.62
C ARG A 915 -57.41 -24.08 90.91
N LEU A 916 -56.39 -23.50 90.29
CA LEU A 916 -56.52 -22.23 89.58
C LEU A 916 -57.40 -22.35 88.34
N LEU A 917 -57.29 -23.41 87.53
CA LEU A 917 -58.14 -23.68 86.46
C LEU A 917 -59.61 -23.85 86.89
N ARG A 918 -59.86 -24.58 87.99
CA ARG A 918 -61.22 -24.74 88.53
C ARG A 918 -61.79 -23.40 88.96
N ALA A 919 -61.02 -22.55 89.60
CA ALA A 919 -61.46 -21.22 89.97
C ALA A 919 -61.76 -20.34 88.75
N ALA A 920 -60.87 -20.34 87.73
CA ALA A 920 -61.09 -19.67 86.44
C ALA A 920 -62.32 -20.14 85.73
N TYR A 921 -62.57 -21.47 85.71
CA TYR A 921 -63.74 -22.10 85.10
C TYR A 921 -65.02 -21.66 85.85
N GLN A 922 -65.04 -21.71 87.11
CA GLN A 922 -66.22 -21.27 87.97
C GLN A 922 -66.52 -19.78 87.81
N ASN A 923 -65.47 -18.97 87.70
CA ASN A 923 -65.62 -17.52 87.41
C ASN A 923 -66.17 -17.26 86.00
N THR A 924 -65.89 -18.11 85.05
CA THR A 924 -66.33 -17.93 83.67
C THR A 924 -67.70 -18.54 83.35
N PHE A 925 -68.07 -19.65 83.93
CA PHE A 925 -69.28 -20.39 83.71
C PHE A 925 -70.30 -20.30 84.85
N GLY A 926 -69.96 -19.60 85.98
CA GLY A 926 -70.76 -19.41 87.13
C GLY A 926 -70.61 -20.55 88.12
N SER A 927 -71.01 -20.31 89.41
CA SER A 927 -70.80 -21.29 90.54
C SER A 927 -71.69 -22.56 90.37
N LYS A 928 -72.74 -22.49 89.49
CA LYS A 928 -73.60 -23.62 89.15
C LYS A 928 -73.23 -24.28 87.85
N GLY A 929 -72.18 -23.81 87.12
CA GLY A 929 -71.74 -24.45 85.89
C GLY A 929 -71.22 -25.86 86.20
N ALA A 930 -71.81 -26.90 85.54
CA ALA A 930 -71.36 -28.25 85.64
C ALA A 930 -69.92 -28.37 85.18
N LEU A 931 -69.01 -28.84 86.01
CA LEU A 931 -67.65 -29.14 85.61
C LEU A 931 -67.66 -30.22 84.56
N PRO A 932 -66.75 -30.16 83.52
CA PRO A 932 -66.62 -31.19 82.54
C PRO A 932 -66.49 -32.55 83.18
N ALA A 933 -67.11 -33.60 82.64
CA ALA A 933 -67.21 -34.92 83.26
C ALA A 933 -65.84 -35.49 83.71
N ALA A 934 -64.81 -35.20 83.01
CA ALA A 934 -63.39 -35.53 83.34
C ALA A 934 -62.88 -34.78 84.56
N ALA A 935 -63.48 -33.58 84.91
CA ALA A 935 -63.05 -32.76 86.06
C ALA A 935 -63.86 -33.02 87.35
N GLN A 936 -64.87 -33.90 87.28
CA GLN A 936 -65.67 -34.28 88.47
C GLN A 936 -65.00 -35.35 89.31
N LYS A 937 -64.06 -36.07 88.77
CA LYS A 937 -63.24 -37.10 89.46
C LYS A 937 -61.92 -36.49 89.97
N VAL A 938 -61.54 -36.73 91.12
CA VAL A 938 -60.26 -36.32 91.77
C VAL A 938 -59.50 -37.61 92.01
N PRO A 939 -58.23 -37.63 91.80
CA PRO A 939 -57.22 -37.67 90.71
C PRO A 939 -57.45 -38.93 89.82
N PRO A 940 -56.92 -38.87 88.55
CA PRO A 940 -55.71 -38.04 88.16
C PRO A 940 -56.12 -36.65 87.64
N PHE A 941 -55.29 -35.65 87.97
CA PHE A 941 -55.52 -34.19 87.54
C PHE A 941 -55.38 -33.90 86.06
N GLU A 942 -54.64 -34.73 85.30
CA GLU A 942 -54.33 -34.37 83.92
C GLU A 942 -55.56 -34.35 82.97
N PRO A 943 -56.49 -35.34 83.01
CA PRO A 943 -57.69 -35.23 82.17
C PRO A 943 -58.63 -34.09 82.55
N ALA A 944 -58.65 -33.73 83.82
CA ALA A 944 -59.51 -32.70 84.33
C ALA A 944 -58.92 -31.33 83.98
N ILE A 945 -57.63 -31.19 84.04
CA ILE A 945 -56.88 -29.97 83.57
C ILE A 945 -57.15 -29.78 82.11
N LEU A 946 -56.96 -30.73 81.23
CA LEU A 946 -57.15 -30.68 79.82
C LEU A 946 -58.58 -30.30 79.41
N ALA A 947 -59.56 -30.88 80.06
CA ALA A 947 -60.98 -30.58 79.80
C ALA A 947 -61.37 -29.15 80.20
N MET A 948 -60.96 -28.72 81.40
CA MET A 948 -61.22 -27.33 81.82
C MET A 948 -60.44 -26.29 80.95
N GLN A 949 -59.20 -26.57 80.60
CA GLN A 949 -58.43 -25.73 79.69
C GLN A 949 -59.13 -25.59 78.33
N SER A 950 -59.54 -26.70 77.75
CA SER A 950 -60.24 -26.70 76.46
C SER A 950 -61.52 -25.84 76.50
N ALA A 951 -62.32 -26.03 77.54
CA ALA A 951 -63.58 -25.26 77.68
C ALA A 951 -63.32 -23.77 77.91
N LEU A 952 -62.33 -23.42 78.71
CA LEU A 952 -61.93 -22.04 78.94
C LEU A 952 -61.39 -21.40 77.69
N LEU A 953 -60.50 -22.12 76.92
CA LEU A 953 -59.96 -21.65 75.66
C LEU A 953 -61.07 -21.38 74.62
N GLY A 954 -62.10 -22.23 74.54
CA GLY A 954 -63.25 -22.03 73.65
C GLY A 954 -64.07 -20.77 73.96
N ARG A 955 -63.95 -20.21 75.15
CA ARG A 955 -64.60 -18.90 75.51
C ARG A 955 -63.70 -17.69 75.37
N ILE A 956 -62.41 -17.90 75.22
CA ILE A 956 -61.48 -16.80 75.00
C ILE A 956 -61.55 -16.38 73.54
N GLN A 957 -62.19 -15.26 73.26
CA GLN A 957 -62.24 -14.65 71.94
C GLN A 957 -60.99 -13.77 71.76
N VAL A 958 -60.10 -14.21 70.83
CA VAL A 958 -58.96 -13.37 70.35
C VAL A 958 -59.43 -12.69 69.10
N SER A 959 -59.53 -11.35 69.19
CA SER A 959 -59.99 -10.50 68.10
C SER A 959 -58.89 -10.40 66.99
N ASP A 960 -59.25 -9.97 65.81
CA ASP A 960 -58.31 -9.72 64.77
C ASP A 960 -57.40 -8.53 65.13
N ASP A 961 -57.89 -7.60 65.98
CA ASP A 961 -57.06 -6.47 66.47
C ASP A 961 -56.00 -6.92 67.43
N ASP A 962 -56.28 -7.99 68.28
CA ASP A 962 -55.27 -8.65 69.10
C ASP A 962 -54.13 -9.24 68.26
N LEU A 963 -54.51 -9.84 67.10
CA LEU A 963 -53.53 -10.41 66.18
C LEU A 963 -52.73 -9.32 65.53
N LYS A 964 -53.36 -8.23 65.04
CA LYS A 964 -52.62 -7.04 64.45
C LYS A 964 -51.72 -6.44 65.55
N ALA A 965 -52.20 -6.21 66.74
CA ALA A 965 -51.36 -5.69 67.83
C ALA A 965 -50.18 -6.61 68.15
N LEU A 966 -50.34 -7.97 68.03
CA LEU A 966 -49.23 -8.88 68.15
C LEU A 966 -48.21 -8.70 67.02
N GLY A 967 -48.68 -8.54 65.77
CA GLY A 967 -47.87 -8.29 64.62
C GLY A 967 -47.07 -6.97 64.78
N GLU A 968 -47.73 -5.93 65.26
CA GLU A 968 -47.07 -4.64 65.52
C GLU A 968 -45.99 -4.75 66.61
N ARG A 969 -46.29 -5.46 67.71
CA ARG A 969 -45.28 -5.74 68.77
C ARG A 969 -44.08 -6.52 68.21
N ARG A 970 -44.29 -7.49 67.31
CA ARG A 970 -43.20 -8.21 66.66
C ARG A 970 -42.34 -7.26 65.81
N ALA A 971 -42.99 -6.46 64.98
CA ALA A 971 -42.31 -5.51 64.15
C ALA A 971 -41.52 -4.47 64.95
N GLN A 972 -42.14 -4.02 66.11
CA GLN A 972 -41.51 -3.11 67.04
C GLN A 972 -40.31 -3.77 67.76
N ALA A 973 -40.40 -5.05 68.10
CA ALA A 973 -39.30 -5.80 68.70
C ALA A 973 -38.11 -5.91 67.73
N ILE A 974 -38.37 -6.21 66.47
CA ILE A 974 -37.32 -6.25 65.42
C ILE A 974 -36.68 -4.85 65.27
N ARG A 975 -37.54 -3.80 65.15
CA ARG A 975 -37.06 -2.42 65.03
C ARG A 975 -36.15 -2.01 66.18
N SER A 976 -36.63 -2.26 67.43
CA SER A 976 -35.88 -1.92 68.66
C SER A 976 -34.56 -2.69 68.75
N ALA A 977 -34.58 -3.98 68.39
CA ALA A 977 -33.36 -4.79 68.39
C ALA A 977 -32.32 -4.31 67.37
N ILE A 978 -32.76 -3.87 66.13
CA ILE A 978 -31.88 -3.32 65.14
C ILE A 978 -31.26 -1.98 65.61
N ILE A 979 -32.05 -1.09 66.16
CA ILE A 979 -31.59 0.20 66.69
C ILE A 979 -30.64 -0.01 67.86
N SER A 980 -30.97 -0.90 68.81
CA SER A 980 -30.15 -1.23 69.99
C SER A 980 -28.82 -1.89 69.64
N ALA A 981 -28.72 -2.63 68.51
CA ALA A 981 -27.47 -3.19 68.01
C ALA A 981 -26.47 -2.13 67.54
N GLY A 982 -26.88 -0.86 67.40
CA GLY A 982 -26.05 0.31 67.11
C GLY A 982 -25.81 0.52 65.60
N GLY A 983 -25.66 1.77 65.23
CA GLY A 983 -25.25 2.18 63.88
C GLY A 983 -26.37 2.29 62.82
N VAL A 984 -27.64 2.09 63.19
CA VAL A 984 -28.78 2.25 62.28
C VAL A 984 -29.74 3.30 62.83
N ASP A 985 -29.98 4.35 62.04
CA ASP A 985 -30.98 5.40 62.39
C ASP A 985 -32.37 4.79 62.38
N GLY A 986 -33.18 5.12 63.42
CA GLY A 986 -34.56 4.67 63.59
C GLY A 986 -35.49 5.03 62.43
N GLN A 987 -35.23 6.14 61.71
CA GLN A 987 -35.96 6.53 60.51
C GLN A 987 -35.78 5.59 59.34
N ARG A 988 -34.71 4.81 59.32
CA ARG A 988 -34.38 3.83 58.31
C ARG A 988 -35.07 2.47 58.50
N VAL A 989 -35.74 2.26 59.66
CA VAL A 989 -36.47 1.02 59.97
C VAL A 989 -37.93 1.35 60.06
N ALA A 990 -38.65 1.20 58.97
CA ALA A 990 -40.07 1.51 58.88
C ALA A 990 -40.92 0.27 59.22
N VAL A 991 -41.80 0.45 60.23
CA VAL A 991 -42.82 -0.55 60.45
C VAL A 991 -44.00 -0.32 59.49
N THR A 992 -44.37 -1.35 58.74
CA THR A 992 -45.45 -1.29 57.76
C THR A 992 -46.66 -2.14 58.19
N ALA A 993 -47.86 -1.79 57.69
CA ALA A 993 -49.06 -2.59 57.94
C ALA A 993 -48.81 -4.04 57.54
N GLY A 994 -49.25 -4.97 58.43
CA GLY A 994 -49.07 -6.38 58.25
C GLY A 994 -50.26 -7.07 57.61
N THR A 995 -49.99 -8.14 56.90
CA THR A 995 -50.97 -9.04 56.36
C THR A 995 -50.87 -10.42 57.04
N PRO A 996 -51.98 -11.18 57.16
CA PRO A 996 -51.89 -12.57 57.61
C PRO A 996 -50.90 -13.39 56.80
N GLN A 997 -50.10 -14.18 57.48
CA GLN A 997 -49.11 -15.06 56.81
C GLN A 997 -49.26 -16.49 57.27
N PRO A 998 -49.08 -17.49 56.40
CA PRO A 998 -49.10 -18.89 56.83
C PRO A 998 -47.92 -19.18 57.74
N PRO A 999 -48.11 -20.08 58.76
CA PRO A 999 -47.01 -20.48 59.61
C PRO A 999 -45.98 -21.29 58.85
N ARG A 1000 -44.67 -21.12 59.22
CA ARG A 1000 -43.56 -21.90 58.63
C ARG A 1000 -42.94 -22.74 59.74
N ALA A 1001 -42.94 -24.05 59.52
CA ALA A 1001 -42.41 -25.01 60.54
C ALA A 1001 -42.89 -24.71 61.94
N GLY A 1002 -44.19 -24.39 62.13
CA GLY A 1002 -44.81 -24.13 63.44
C GLY A 1002 -44.44 -22.79 64.07
N ARG A 1003 -43.71 -21.86 63.31
CA ARG A 1003 -43.35 -20.52 63.74
C ARG A 1003 -44.00 -19.48 62.88
N VAL A 1004 -43.95 -18.24 63.28
CA VAL A 1004 -44.43 -17.11 62.46
C VAL A 1004 -43.22 -16.35 61.98
N ALA A 1005 -43.03 -16.39 60.69
CA ALA A 1005 -41.90 -15.71 60.03
C ALA A 1005 -42.32 -14.29 59.58
N VAL A 1006 -41.73 -13.26 60.11
CA VAL A 1006 -41.88 -11.87 59.64
C VAL A 1006 -40.92 -11.67 58.48
N ARG A 1007 -41.45 -11.65 57.25
CA ARG A 1007 -40.63 -11.35 56.05
C ARG A 1007 -40.26 -9.89 55.95
N LEU A 1008 -38.97 -9.61 55.92
CA LEU A 1008 -38.43 -8.26 55.80
C LEU A 1008 -38.42 -7.76 54.36
N GLY A 1009 -38.64 -6.45 54.15
CA GLY A 1009 -38.49 -5.78 52.88
C GLY A 1009 -37.36 -4.75 52.89
N LEU A 1010 -36.74 -4.51 51.73
CA LEU A 1010 -35.72 -3.46 51.55
C LEU A 1010 -36.21 -2.46 50.51
N LYS A 1011 -35.96 -1.17 50.81
CA LYS A 1011 -36.26 -0.07 49.88
C LYS A 1011 -35.06 0.84 49.73
#